data_1e38e39f193c4cc9e40ea9f96ed5e6f3
#
_entry.id   1e38e39f193c4cc9e40ea9f96ed5e6f3
#
_cell.length_a   1.000
_cell.length_b   1.000
_cell.length_c   1.000
_cell.angle_alpha   90.00
_cell.angle_beta   90.00
_cell.angle_gamma   90.00
#
_symmetry.space_group_name_H-M   'P 1'
#
loop_
_entity.id
_entity.type
_entity.pdbx_description
1 polymer ?
#
loop_
_entity_poly.entity_id
_entity_poly.type
_entity_poly.pdbx_seq_one_letter_code
_entity_poly.pdbx_strand_id
1 'polypeptide(L)'
;MKPSRSLERVRFVILPALLAAICGFLLSSTTSVQKVGAFSSGPPPGYTGAPREEPEACAECHVPPSVGTGHIAITAPASYIPGQTYPITVTHTNSDPTRIRWGFELTVLDTSDEKAGELHSLDGTTQIINNAGPGGARQYIEHTSAGTFVGQQNGASWTFNWTAPSTDIGFVTFYVAGNQANNDGNSSGDFIYKTFVAAAPASATPDFVVSVSPSSRTVVPASSAQYTVTVTPLAGFLGTVNLSATGLPAGGAPVFSPTSVVINDATSKTATLTLGTAANTPLGSHQFDINGQSGATTHSAQATLLVVSPNSADLSITKTASPNPAQVGLTLSYRIVVTNNGPANATNVVVTDNLPTGVTFGSSSTTQGNCNGSGPVNCNLGSLSLNSSAIVTINVTPTAQGQIANTATVAGSESDFDTSNNSASATVQVLPASVSPTMVDPNLTVTTVVQGLNQPTSLAFIGANDFFVLEKTTGKVQRIVNGVLQSTVLDLPVNSSSERGLLGIALHPQFAQNGFVYLYWTETNSGVDTANTDDVPLLGNRVDRYIWNGTALTFDRNLIKLRAFQQDAGQPSRANHNGGVLRFGPDGKLYIIMGDNGRRGLLQNITSGGPVPDDQFGGPEPDNAHLTGIVLRLNDDGSTPSDNPFSNVVTALPSEAATNIRKIFAYGVRNGFGMAFDPLSGYLWTQENGDDAFDEMNRVVPGFNGGWIQVMGPLARIDQFKSIESTYGAGNLQQLRWPTSNIADTPQQALARMFMLAGAQYVDPEFSWKYATAPAGIGFVKGRGLGPQYEGDLLVGASRTTLLNGFLFRFKFTANRQHFAFTDSRLEDRVADNVDKFDQTESESLVIGRDFGVATDIETAPNGNVYVVSLSNGAVYEIKSKPAMLFTATLTGAQETPANNSTGTGTATLLLSPDETTARVS
;
A
#
# COMPACT_ATOMS: atom_id res chain seq x y z
N MET A 1 -17.56 82.15 -7.22
CA MET A 1 -16.21 81.62 -7.02
C MET A 1 -16.09 80.34 -7.83
N LYS A 2 -15.21 80.29 -8.81
CA LYS A 2 -14.97 79.15 -9.69
C LYS A 2 -14.22 78.07 -8.93
N PRO A 3 -14.60 76.75 -8.95
CA PRO A 3 -13.78 75.71 -8.40
C PRO A 3 -12.58 75.41 -9.32
N SER A 4 -11.46 75.11 -8.70
CA SER A 4 -10.11 75.03 -9.30
C SER A 4 -9.97 73.85 -10.31
N ARG A 5 -9.29 74.14 -11.43
CA ARG A 5 -8.93 73.23 -12.51
C ARG A 5 -8.01 72.06 -12.15
N SER A 6 -7.75 71.81 -10.86
CA SER A 6 -6.80 70.82 -10.41
C SER A 6 -7.41 69.41 -10.25
N LEU A 7 -8.74 69.27 -10.10
CA LEU A 7 -9.40 67.96 -9.95
C LEU A 7 -9.64 67.22 -11.30
N GLU A 8 -9.76 67.94 -12.42
CA GLU A 8 -9.95 67.31 -13.73
C GLU A 8 -8.65 66.67 -14.28
N ARG A 9 -7.49 67.23 -13.95
CA ARG A 9 -6.23 66.62 -14.38
C ARG A 9 -5.86 65.33 -13.61
N VAL A 10 -6.34 65.14 -12.39
CA VAL A 10 -6.14 63.94 -11.62
C VAL A 10 -7.02 62.82 -12.12
N ARG A 11 -8.24 63.12 -12.56
CA ARG A 11 -9.15 62.10 -13.15
C ARG A 11 -8.70 61.56 -14.51
N PHE A 12 -7.96 62.36 -15.31
CA PHE A 12 -7.47 61.93 -16.62
C PHE A 12 -6.17 61.15 -16.55
N VAL A 13 -5.42 61.16 -15.44
CA VAL A 13 -4.15 60.44 -15.29
C VAL A 13 -4.38 59.12 -14.52
N ILE A 14 -5.35 59.06 -13.61
CA ILE A 14 -5.64 57.87 -12.81
C ILE A 14 -6.46 56.82 -13.61
N LEU A 15 -7.35 57.26 -14.47
CA LEU A 15 -8.18 56.30 -15.23
C LEU A 15 -7.40 55.50 -16.29
N PRO A 16 -6.47 56.05 -17.06
CA PRO A 16 -5.58 55.26 -17.92
C PRO A 16 -4.58 54.42 -17.18
N ALA A 17 -4.05 54.89 -16.00
CA ALA A 17 -3.15 54.10 -15.17
C ALA A 17 -3.87 52.91 -14.50
N LEU A 18 -5.13 53.06 -14.07
CA LEU A 18 -5.94 51.98 -13.54
C LEU A 18 -6.35 50.98 -14.63
N LEU A 19 -6.70 51.47 -15.85
CA LEU A 19 -6.97 50.56 -16.99
C LEU A 19 -5.69 49.84 -17.45
N ALA A 20 -4.54 50.49 -17.45
CA ALA A 20 -3.26 49.85 -17.76
C ALA A 20 -2.84 48.85 -16.66
N ALA A 21 -3.12 49.14 -15.39
CA ALA A 21 -2.89 48.20 -14.29
C ALA A 21 -3.89 46.98 -14.32
N ILE A 22 -5.16 47.23 -14.69
CA ILE A 22 -6.16 46.15 -14.85
C ILE A 22 -5.85 45.35 -16.12
N CYS A 23 -5.45 45.99 -17.25
CA CYS A 23 -4.98 45.22 -18.41
C CYS A 23 -3.63 44.54 -18.17
N GLY A 24 -2.74 45.13 -17.39
CA GLY A 24 -1.48 44.49 -16.95
C GLY A 24 -1.72 43.32 -15.99
N PHE A 25 -2.73 43.42 -15.12
CA PHE A 25 -3.13 42.30 -14.22
C PHE A 25 -3.93 41.23 -14.97
N LEU A 26 -4.67 41.57 -16.02
CA LEU A 26 -5.36 40.64 -16.91
C LEU A 26 -4.44 40.00 -17.95
N LEU A 27 -3.28 40.64 -18.26
CA LEU A 27 -2.23 40.09 -19.14
C LEU A 27 -1.07 39.41 -18.36
N SER A 28 -0.99 39.61 -17.02
CA SER A 28 -0.07 38.88 -16.15
C SER A 28 -0.72 37.76 -15.33
N SER A 29 -2.01 37.52 -15.51
CA SER A 29 -2.56 36.18 -15.25
C SER A 29 -2.07 35.28 -16.39
N THR A 30 -0.75 35.00 -16.40
CA THR A 30 -0.35 33.65 -16.81
C THR A 30 -1.14 32.74 -15.89
N THR A 31 -2.27 32.23 -16.37
CA THR A 31 -2.74 30.95 -15.90
C THR A 31 -1.52 30.06 -15.89
N SER A 32 -0.96 29.84 -14.70
CA SER A 32 -0.19 28.63 -14.50
C SER A 32 -1.14 27.53 -14.92
N VAL A 33 -0.99 27.02 -16.13
CA VAL A 33 -1.51 25.74 -16.50
C VAL A 33 -0.96 24.84 -15.41
N GLN A 34 -1.80 24.47 -14.44
CA GLN A 34 -1.45 23.41 -13.52
C GLN A 34 -1.02 22.28 -14.46
N LYS A 35 0.25 21.90 -14.37
CA LYS A 35 0.74 20.71 -15.06
C LYS A 35 -0.11 19.57 -14.51
N VAL A 36 -1.16 19.22 -15.24
CA VAL A 36 -1.92 18.02 -14.93
C VAL A 36 -0.93 16.90 -15.13
N GLY A 37 -0.60 16.22 -14.05
CA GLY A 37 0.34 15.10 -14.10
C GLY A 37 -0.22 14.04 -15.04
N ALA A 38 0.63 13.41 -15.85
CA ALA A 38 0.24 12.30 -16.69
C ALA A 38 -0.37 11.18 -15.81
N PHE A 39 -1.61 10.78 -16.10
CA PHE A 39 -2.34 9.77 -15.33
C PHE A 39 -1.84 8.37 -15.68
N SER A 40 -0.90 7.87 -14.92
CA SER A 40 -0.39 6.51 -15.11
C SER A 40 -1.36 5.41 -14.65
N SER A 41 -2.36 5.77 -13.86
CA SER A 41 -3.38 4.86 -13.34
C SER A 41 -4.66 4.81 -14.18
N GLY A 42 -4.66 5.45 -15.37
CA GLY A 42 -5.80 5.65 -16.24
C GLY A 42 -6.20 7.12 -16.32
N PRO A 43 -6.67 7.61 -17.50
CA PRO A 43 -7.17 8.98 -17.66
C PRO A 43 -8.51 9.18 -16.93
N PRO A 44 -8.93 10.41 -16.67
CA PRO A 44 -10.32 10.66 -16.31
C PRO A 44 -11.25 10.21 -17.47
N PRO A 45 -12.44 9.66 -17.19
CA PRO A 45 -13.33 9.14 -18.22
C PRO A 45 -13.91 10.25 -19.12
N GLY A 46 -13.98 9.96 -20.43
CA GLY A 46 -14.55 10.89 -21.42
C GLY A 46 -13.54 11.50 -22.37
N TYR A 47 -12.41 10.87 -22.58
CA TYR A 47 -11.33 11.31 -23.46
C TYR A 47 -11.05 10.35 -24.63
N THR A 48 -12.03 9.51 -25.01
CA THR A 48 -11.91 8.53 -26.12
C THR A 48 -12.02 9.16 -27.51
N GLY A 49 -12.48 10.41 -27.59
CA GLY A 49 -12.83 11.07 -28.85
C GLY A 49 -14.20 10.64 -29.38
N ALA A 50 -15.04 10.04 -28.57
CA ALA A 50 -16.45 9.75 -28.90
C ALA A 50 -17.31 11.04 -28.93
N PRO A 51 -18.50 11.00 -29.58
CA PRO A 51 -19.40 12.13 -29.58
C PRO A 51 -19.77 12.63 -28.19
N ARG A 52 -19.89 13.95 -28.01
CA ARG A 52 -20.22 14.65 -26.77
C ARG A 52 -19.13 14.56 -25.67
N GLU A 53 -17.97 14.03 -25.97
CA GLU A 53 -16.79 14.06 -25.10
C GLU A 53 -15.87 15.25 -25.44
N GLU A 54 -14.76 15.39 -24.69
CA GLU A 54 -13.75 16.41 -24.92
C GLU A 54 -13.15 16.25 -26.33
N PRO A 55 -13.26 17.27 -27.21
CA PRO A 55 -12.96 17.13 -28.64
C PRO A 55 -11.49 16.81 -28.94
N GLU A 56 -10.58 17.23 -28.06
CA GLU A 56 -9.15 16.99 -28.21
C GLU A 56 -8.71 15.63 -27.58
N ALA A 57 -9.64 14.91 -26.95
CA ALA A 57 -9.36 13.62 -26.27
C ALA A 57 -8.13 13.71 -25.33
N CYS A 58 -7.23 12.75 -25.37
CA CYS A 58 -6.02 12.77 -24.53
C CYS A 58 -5.13 14.03 -24.72
N ALA A 59 -5.29 14.78 -25.82
CA ALA A 59 -4.52 16.00 -26.07
C ALA A 59 -4.90 17.19 -25.16
N GLU A 60 -6.01 17.12 -24.42
CA GLU A 60 -6.35 18.09 -23.38
C GLU A 60 -5.32 18.12 -22.25
N CYS A 61 -4.78 16.95 -21.90
CA CYS A 61 -3.78 16.80 -20.84
C CYS A 61 -2.36 16.66 -21.37
N HIS A 62 -2.18 16.17 -22.59
CA HIS A 62 -0.89 15.94 -23.24
C HIS A 62 -0.70 16.87 -24.44
N VAL A 63 0.42 17.57 -24.51
CA VAL A 63 0.72 18.50 -25.61
C VAL A 63 1.58 17.78 -26.64
N PRO A 64 1.00 17.34 -27.78
CA PRO A 64 1.77 16.66 -28.84
C PRO A 64 2.73 17.63 -29.53
N PRO A 65 3.98 17.23 -29.78
CA PRO A 65 4.97 18.10 -30.45
C PRO A 65 4.71 18.28 -31.95
N SER A 66 4.09 17.31 -32.60
CA SER A 66 3.68 17.26 -34.02
C SER A 66 3.04 15.89 -34.32
N VAL A 67 2.59 15.66 -35.53
CA VAL A 67 2.09 14.32 -35.94
C VAL A 67 3.25 13.32 -35.91
N GLY A 68 3.20 12.36 -35.00
CA GLY A 68 4.16 11.26 -34.89
C GLY A 68 3.95 10.17 -35.95
N THR A 69 4.87 9.23 -36.03
CA THR A 69 4.82 8.08 -36.95
C THR A 69 4.08 6.87 -36.38
N GLY A 70 3.53 6.98 -35.18
CA GLY A 70 2.80 5.90 -34.51
C GLY A 70 1.36 5.71 -35.01
N HIS A 71 0.74 4.66 -34.47
CA HIS A 71 -0.64 4.29 -34.80
C HIS A 71 -1.33 3.65 -33.60
N ILE A 72 -2.66 3.83 -33.51
CA ILE A 72 -3.54 3.08 -32.62
C ILE A 72 -4.58 2.33 -33.46
N ALA A 73 -4.85 1.08 -33.13
CA ALA A 73 -5.82 0.25 -33.82
C ALA A 73 -6.75 -0.47 -32.84
N ILE A 74 -7.97 -0.73 -33.24
CA ILE A 74 -8.95 -1.57 -32.56
C ILE A 74 -9.17 -2.81 -33.39
N THR A 75 -8.99 -3.98 -32.79
CA THR A 75 -9.49 -5.24 -33.37
C THR A 75 -10.79 -5.59 -32.68
N ALA A 76 -11.89 -5.46 -33.39
CA ALA A 76 -13.26 -5.75 -32.94
C ALA A 76 -13.99 -6.57 -34.01
N PRO A 77 -15.10 -7.25 -33.68
CA PRO A 77 -15.88 -7.98 -34.66
C PRO A 77 -16.53 -7.00 -35.68
N ALA A 78 -16.53 -7.37 -36.92
CA ALA A 78 -17.24 -6.59 -37.97
C ALA A 78 -18.78 -6.65 -37.80
N SER A 79 -19.26 -7.72 -37.10
CA SER A 79 -20.67 -7.87 -36.75
C SER A 79 -20.79 -8.58 -35.39
N TYR A 80 -21.89 -8.29 -34.66
CA TYR A 80 -22.17 -8.85 -33.37
C TYR A 80 -23.50 -9.59 -33.30
N ILE A 81 -23.58 -10.63 -32.51
CA ILE A 81 -24.82 -11.33 -32.15
C ILE A 81 -25.27 -10.82 -30.77
N PRO A 82 -26.55 -10.39 -30.63
CA PRO A 82 -27.07 -9.94 -29.34
C PRO A 82 -26.79 -10.93 -28.20
N GLY A 83 -26.29 -10.40 -27.07
CA GLY A 83 -25.91 -11.16 -25.89
C GLY A 83 -24.59 -11.93 -25.98
N GLN A 84 -23.90 -11.93 -27.13
CA GLN A 84 -22.61 -12.61 -27.30
C GLN A 84 -21.44 -11.79 -26.77
N THR A 85 -20.43 -12.47 -26.21
CA THR A 85 -19.18 -11.83 -25.75
C THR A 85 -18.08 -11.99 -26.79
N TYR A 86 -17.33 -10.91 -27.05
CA TYR A 86 -16.25 -10.83 -28.03
C TYR A 86 -14.97 -10.30 -27.40
N PRO A 87 -13.80 -10.87 -27.73
CA PRO A 87 -12.52 -10.27 -27.37
C PRO A 87 -12.28 -9.02 -28.23
N ILE A 88 -11.90 -7.93 -27.60
CA ILE A 88 -11.51 -6.67 -28.22
C ILE A 88 -10.05 -6.42 -27.89
N THR A 89 -9.26 -6.02 -28.90
CA THR A 89 -7.85 -5.69 -28.67
C THR A 89 -7.58 -4.26 -29.15
N VAL A 90 -6.98 -3.45 -28.28
CA VAL A 90 -6.40 -2.16 -28.60
C VAL A 90 -4.90 -2.34 -28.75
N THR A 91 -4.34 -1.86 -29.86
CA THR A 91 -2.90 -2.00 -30.15
C THR A 91 -2.29 -0.66 -30.52
N HIS A 92 -1.23 -0.27 -29.84
CA HIS A 92 -0.33 0.80 -30.24
C HIS A 92 0.87 0.23 -30.99
N THR A 93 1.29 0.94 -32.03
CA THR A 93 2.56 0.69 -32.75
C THR A 93 3.30 2.00 -32.97
N ASN A 94 4.61 2.03 -32.73
CA ASN A 94 5.46 3.17 -33.03
C ASN A 94 6.93 2.71 -33.18
N SER A 95 7.58 3.14 -34.24
CA SER A 95 9.01 2.85 -34.50
C SER A 95 9.98 3.84 -33.84
N ASP A 96 9.46 4.88 -33.16
CA ASP A 96 10.25 5.83 -32.39
C ASP A 96 10.73 5.15 -31.09
N PRO A 97 12.03 4.90 -30.90
CA PRO A 97 12.53 4.19 -29.73
C PRO A 97 12.41 4.98 -28.43
N THR A 98 12.04 6.25 -28.50
CA THR A 98 11.77 7.08 -27.32
C THR A 98 10.37 6.87 -26.75
N ARG A 99 9.49 6.15 -27.46
CA ARG A 99 8.15 5.79 -27.01
C ARG A 99 8.22 4.51 -26.20
N ILE A 100 8.18 4.63 -24.87
CA ILE A 100 8.42 3.53 -23.93
C ILE A 100 7.38 3.45 -22.81
N ARG A 101 6.26 4.18 -22.98
CA ARG A 101 5.11 4.11 -22.07
C ARG A 101 3.83 4.34 -22.84
N TRP A 102 2.78 3.57 -22.55
CA TRP A 102 1.59 3.44 -23.36
C TRP A 102 0.34 3.58 -22.50
N GLY A 103 -0.69 4.18 -23.07
CA GLY A 103 -1.98 4.28 -22.39
C GLY A 103 -3.13 4.42 -23.38
N PHE A 104 -4.33 4.00 -22.98
CA PHE A 104 -5.54 4.13 -23.80
C PHE A 104 -6.79 4.28 -22.92
N GLU A 105 -7.86 4.78 -23.54
CA GLU A 105 -9.23 4.73 -23.04
C GLU A 105 -10.17 4.38 -24.21
N LEU A 106 -11.17 3.50 -23.97
CA LEU A 106 -12.13 3.06 -24.96
C LEU A 106 -13.55 3.07 -24.41
N THR A 107 -14.52 3.45 -25.24
CA THR A 107 -15.97 3.28 -24.96
C THR A 107 -16.70 2.69 -26.17
N VAL A 108 -17.88 2.10 -25.95
CA VAL A 108 -18.73 1.52 -27.01
C VAL A 108 -20.11 2.13 -26.94
N LEU A 109 -20.53 2.73 -28.05
CA LEU A 109 -21.78 3.50 -28.15
C LEU A 109 -22.65 3.00 -29.30
N ASP A 110 -23.98 3.18 -29.18
CA ASP A 110 -24.95 3.00 -30.21
C ASP A 110 -25.07 4.26 -31.12
N THR A 111 -25.99 4.22 -32.06
CA THR A 111 -26.25 5.35 -33.00
C THR A 111 -26.90 6.56 -32.33
N SER A 112 -27.31 6.46 -31.08
CA SER A 112 -27.84 7.54 -30.24
C SER A 112 -26.80 8.13 -29.27
N ASP A 113 -25.54 7.68 -29.37
CA ASP A 113 -24.44 8.03 -28.50
C ASP A 113 -24.60 7.53 -27.04
N GLU A 114 -25.41 6.51 -26.84
CA GLU A 114 -25.62 5.87 -25.56
C GLU A 114 -24.79 4.58 -25.44
N LYS A 115 -24.56 4.11 -24.18
CA LYS A 115 -23.79 2.89 -23.89
C LYS A 115 -24.35 1.69 -24.68
N ALA A 116 -23.46 0.96 -25.35
CA ALA A 116 -23.80 -0.22 -26.14
C ALA A 116 -23.08 -1.48 -25.62
N GLY A 117 -23.77 -2.31 -24.87
CA GLY A 117 -23.21 -3.56 -24.29
C GLY A 117 -22.39 -3.31 -23.03
N GLU A 118 -21.60 -4.34 -22.61
CA GLU A 118 -20.82 -4.34 -21.39
C GLU A 118 -19.36 -4.68 -21.68
N LEU A 119 -18.44 -3.85 -21.18
CA LEU A 119 -16.99 -4.06 -21.21
C LEU A 119 -16.55 -4.80 -19.96
N HIS A 120 -15.59 -5.73 -20.11
CA HIS A 120 -15.05 -6.55 -19.03
C HIS A 120 -13.52 -6.63 -19.14
N SER A 121 -12.80 -6.23 -18.09
CA SER A 121 -11.36 -6.45 -17.99
C SER A 121 -11.06 -7.94 -17.82
N LEU A 122 -9.96 -8.42 -18.41
CA LEU A 122 -9.51 -9.82 -18.31
C LEU A 122 -8.30 -9.98 -17.39
N ASP A 123 -7.57 -8.91 -17.15
CA ASP A 123 -6.35 -8.94 -16.34
C ASP A 123 -6.11 -7.60 -15.66
N GLY A 124 -5.04 -7.50 -14.86
CA GLY A 124 -4.69 -6.28 -14.13
C GLY A 124 -4.11 -5.15 -14.98
N THR A 125 -4.00 -5.28 -16.30
CA THR A 125 -3.50 -4.23 -17.19
C THR A 125 -4.58 -3.24 -17.62
N THR A 126 -5.86 -3.59 -17.45
CA THR A 126 -7.02 -2.76 -17.76
C THR A 126 -7.98 -2.65 -16.58
N GLN A 127 -8.75 -1.57 -16.56
CA GLN A 127 -9.80 -1.32 -15.56
C GLN A 127 -11.06 -0.77 -16.20
N ILE A 128 -12.20 -0.95 -15.51
CA ILE A 128 -13.52 -0.49 -15.98
C ILE A 128 -13.98 0.71 -15.17
N ILE A 129 -14.43 1.76 -15.84
CA ILE A 129 -15.10 2.91 -15.22
C ILE A 129 -16.56 2.91 -15.65
N ASN A 130 -17.45 2.81 -14.68
CA ASN A 130 -18.89 2.78 -14.90
C ASN A 130 -19.54 4.13 -14.60
N ASN A 131 -20.71 4.37 -15.22
CA ASN A 131 -21.56 5.54 -14.94
C ASN A 131 -20.80 6.86 -15.04
N ALA A 132 -19.98 7.02 -16.08
CA ALA A 132 -19.10 8.16 -16.27
C ALA A 132 -19.34 8.84 -17.62
N GLY A 133 -18.56 9.89 -17.94
CA GLY A 133 -18.66 10.66 -19.16
C GLY A 133 -19.93 11.50 -19.29
N PRO A 134 -20.29 11.96 -20.50
CA PRO A 134 -21.46 12.78 -20.74
C PRO A 134 -22.75 12.14 -20.23
N GLY A 135 -23.43 12.81 -19.32
CA GLY A 135 -24.68 12.33 -18.72
C GLY A 135 -24.52 11.24 -17.66
N GLY A 136 -23.28 10.82 -17.33
CA GLY A 136 -23.02 9.80 -16.30
C GLY A 136 -23.56 8.41 -16.64
N ALA A 137 -23.69 8.06 -17.94
CA ALA A 137 -24.36 6.82 -18.37
C ALA A 137 -23.45 5.87 -19.17
N ARG A 138 -22.21 6.27 -19.45
CA ARG A 138 -21.27 5.48 -20.26
C ARG A 138 -20.40 4.58 -19.41
N GLN A 139 -19.84 3.58 -20.08
CA GLN A 139 -18.83 2.69 -19.53
C GLN A 139 -17.53 2.85 -20.34
N TYR A 140 -16.41 2.90 -19.64
CA TYR A 140 -15.09 2.99 -20.24
C TYR A 140 -14.22 1.83 -19.79
N ILE A 141 -13.30 1.43 -20.64
CA ILE A 141 -12.16 0.60 -20.28
C ILE A 141 -10.89 1.35 -20.60
N GLU A 142 -9.96 1.34 -19.67
CA GLU A 142 -8.72 2.07 -19.75
C GLU A 142 -7.56 1.27 -19.16
N HIS A 143 -6.33 1.71 -19.42
CA HIS A 143 -5.16 1.08 -18.83
C HIS A 143 -5.06 1.36 -17.32
N THR A 144 -4.48 0.42 -16.58
CA THR A 144 -4.01 0.61 -15.19
C THR A 144 -2.55 1.06 -15.18
N SER A 145 -2.00 1.34 -14.00
CA SER A 145 -0.55 1.61 -13.87
C SER A 145 0.31 0.44 -14.38
N ALA A 146 -0.11 -0.80 -14.17
CA ALA A 146 0.54 -2.00 -14.71
C ALA A 146 0.42 -2.09 -16.23
N GLY A 147 -0.71 -1.64 -16.77
CA GLY A 147 -0.98 -1.60 -18.20
C GLY A 147 -0.27 -0.48 -18.97
N THR A 148 0.57 0.32 -18.32
CA THR A 148 1.36 1.33 -19.06
C THR A 148 2.59 0.76 -19.76
N PHE A 149 2.96 -0.50 -19.54
CA PHE A 149 4.09 -1.22 -20.16
C PHE A 149 5.37 -0.38 -20.19
N VAL A 150 5.77 0.16 -19.04
CA VAL A 150 6.94 1.05 -18.92
C VAL A 150 8.21 0.35 -19.41
N GLY A 151 8.93 1.01 -20.31
CA GLY A 151 10.16 0.49 -20.91
C GLY A 151 9.96 -0.34 -22.17
N GLN A 152 8.74 -0.73 -22.52
CA GLN A 152 8.44 -1.48 -23.73
C GLN A 152 8.53 -0.57 -24.97
N GLN A 153 9.31 -0.97 -25.95
CA GLN A 153 9.45 -0.28 -27.25
C GLN A 153 8.55 -0.90 -28.31
N ASN A 154 8.39 -0.20 -29.42
CA ASN A 154 7.68 -0.61 -30.64
C ASN A 154 6.16 -0.72 -30.53
N GLY A 155 5.57 -0.68 -29.31
CA GLY A 155 4.14 -0.72 -29.12
C GLY A 155 3.69 -1.47 -27.88
N ALA A 156 2.38 -1.49 -27.67
CA ALA A 156 1.73 -2.22 -26.60
C ALA A 156 0.34 -2.67 -27.03
N SER A 157 -0.22 -3.71 -26.40
CA SER A 157 -1.56 -4.21 -26.70
C SER A 157 -2.28 -4.61 -25.41
N TRP A 158 -3.58 -4.33 -25.39
CA TRP A 158 -4.49 -4.74 -24.32
C TRP A 158 -5.65 -5.51 -24.93
N THR A 159 -5.99 -6.66 -24.32
CA THR A 159 -7.14 -7.46 -24.73
C THR A 159 -8.13 -7.54 -23.57
N PHE A 160 -9.39 -7.31 -23.87
CA PHE A 160 -10.49 -7.33 -22.92
C PHE A 160 -11.74 -7.85 -23.62
N ASN A 161 -12.82 -8.15 -22.90
CA ASN A 161 -14.07 -8.64 -23.47
C ASN A 161 -15.10 -7.52 -23.58
N TRP A 162 -15.93 -7.62 -24.62
CA TRP A 162 -17.15 -6.84 -24.77
C TRP A 162 -18.33 -7.78 -24.97
N THR A 163 -19.37 -7.70 -24.12
CA THR A 163 -20.63 -8.41 -24.29
C THR A 163 -21.61 -7.51 -25.03
N ALA A 164 -22.07 -7.96 -26.17
CA ALA A 164 -23.02 -7.22 -26.98
C ALA A 164 -24.35 -7.02 -26.25
N PRO A 165 -25.12 -5.95 -26.57
CA PRO A 165 -26.47 -5.76 -26.05
C PRO A 165 -27.35 -7.00 -26.23
N SER A 166 -28.23 -7.27 -25.27
CA SER A 166 -29.09 -8.47 -25.28
C SER A 166 -30.13 -8.48 -26.41
N THR A 167 -30.31 -7.35 -27.06
CA THR A 167 -31.21 -7.16 -28.23
C THR A 167 -30.45 -6.49 -29.36
N ASP A 168 -30.97 -6.62 -30.61
CA ASP A 168 -30.47 -5.87 -31.73
C ASP A 168 -30.82 -4.39 -31.56
N ILE A 169 -29.79 -3.55 -31.44
CA ILE A 169 -29.88 -2.08 -31.32
C ILE A 169 -29.28 -1.36 -32.52
N GLY A 170 -29.00 -2.07 -33.61
CA GLY A 170 -28.34 -1.54 -34.79
C GLY A 170 -26.83 -1.46 -34.69
N PHE A 171 -26.19 -0.57 -35.42
CA PHE A 171 -24.74 -0.41 -35.39
C PHE A 171 -24.27 0.05 -34.02
N VAL A 172 -23.15 -0.52 -33.57
CA VAL A 172 -22.38 -0.06 -32.39
C VAL A 172 -21.00 0.39 -32.84
N THR A 173 -20.45 1.40 -32.20
CA THR A 173 -19.13 1.95 -32.53
C THR A 173 -18.22 1.95 -31.32
N PHE A 174 -17.03 1.38 -31.48
CA PHE A 174 -15.93 1.37 -30.52
C PHE A 174 -15.08 2.61 -30.78
N TYR A 175 -14.95 3.50 -29.81
CA TYR A 175 -14.13 4.71 -29.88
C TYR A 175 -12.93 4.55 -28.96
N VAL A 176 -11.72 4.82 -29.43
CA VAL A 176 -10.50 4.76 -28.63
C VAL A 176 -9.62 5.97 -28.87
N ALA A 177 -9.09 6.51 -27.78
CA ALA A 177 -7.93 7.38 -27.83
C ALA A 177 -6.79 6.79 -26.98
N GLY A 178 -5.55 7.13 -27.33
CA GLY A 178 -4.41 6.61 -26.60
C GLY A 178 -3.18 7.50 -26.72
N ASN A 179 -2.33 7.37 -25.72
CA ASN A 179 -1.09 8.10 -25.53
C ASN A 179 0.12 7.19 -25.74
N GLN A 180 1.10 7.67 -26.47
CA GLN A 180 2.42 7.06 -26.69
C GLN A 180 3.48 7.99 -26.09
N ALA A 181 3.84 7.74 -24.83
CA ALA A 181 4.64 8.63 -24.00
C ALA A 181 6.13 8.31 -24.04
N ASN A 182 6.96 9.33 -23.84
CA ASN A 182 8.40 9.22 -23.71
C ASN A 182 8.88 8.89 -22.28
N ASN A 183 7.92 8.83 -21.31
CA ASN A 183 8.17 8.53 -19.90
C ASN A 183 9.13 9.52 -19.19
N ASP A 184 9.15 10.78 -19.59
CA ASP A 184 9.97 11.82 -18.96
C ASP A 184 9.33 12.48 -17.72
N GLY A 185 8.12 12.02 -17.36
CA GLY A 185 7.34 12.56 -16.24
C GLY A 185 6.60 13.85 -16.54
N ASN A 186 6.60 14.32 -17.79
CA ASN A 186 5.87 15.48 -18.24
C ASN A 186 4.73 15.06 -19.19
N SER A 187 3.72 15.89 -19.31
CA SER A 187 2.63 15.72 -20.28
C SER A 187 2.93 16.32 -21.67
N SER A 188 4.11 16.89 -21.88
CA SER A 188 4.54 17.47 -23.14
C SER A 188 5.47 16.53 -23.89
N GLY A 189 5.35 16.49 -25.21
CA GLY A 189 6.18 15.66 -26.06
C GLY A 189 5.64 14.25 -26.30
N ASP A 190 4.45 13.94 -25.82
CA ASP A 190 3.74 12.69 -26.05
C ASP A 190 2.97 12.71 -27.37
N PHE A 191 2.72 11.56 -27.98
CA PHE A 191 1.92 11.44 -29.20
C PHE A 191 0.53 10.88 -28.87
N ILE A 192 -0.50 11.59 -29.33
CA ILE A 192 -1.89 11.22 -29.12
C ILE A 192 -2.50 10.73 -30.44
N TYR A 193 -3.16 9.60 -30.39
CA TYR A 193 -3.87 8.99 -31.50
C TYR A 193 -5.29 8.64 -31.11
N LYS A 194 -6.23 8.74 -32.02
CA LYS A 194 -7.62 8.31 -31.86
C LYS A 194 -8.11 7.58 -33.09
N THR A 195 -8.98 6.60 -32.90
CA THR A 195 -9.64 5.87 -33.99
C THR A 195 -10.96 5.28 -33.52
N PHE A 196 -11.73 4.75 -34.45
CA PHE A 196 -12.97 4.05 -34.17
C PHE A 196 -13.20 2.89 -35.14
N VAL A 197 -14.00 1.91 -34.72
CA VAL A 197 -14.46 0.76 -35.53
C VAL A 197 -15.93 0.53 -35.23
N ALA A 198 -16.74 0.32 -36.29
CA ALA A 198 -18.16 -0.02 -36.15
C ALA A 198 -18.43 -1.50 -36.38
N ALA A 199 -19.40 -2.06 -35.61
CA ALA A 199 -19.93 -3.40 -35.81
C ALA A 199 -21.44 -3.37 -36.06
N ALA A 200 -21.90 -4.14 -37.04
CA ALA A 200 -23.32 -4.29 -37.37
C ALA A 200 -23.93 -5.48 -36.62
N PRO A 201 -25.26 -5.53 -36.33
CA PRO A 201 -25.88 -6.75 -35.87
C PRO A 201 -25.77 -7.85 -36.93
N ALA A 202 -25.35 -9.05 -36.55
CA ALA A 202 -25.31 -10.21 -37.41
C ALA A 202 -26.64 -10.95 -37.37
N SER A 203 -27.11 -11.43 -38.52
CA SER A 203 -28.11 -12.49 -38.55
C SER A 203 -27.49 -13.72 -37.85
N ALA A 204 -28.12 -14.23 -36.80
CA ALA A 204 -27.59 -15.32 -35.97
C ALA A 204 -27.54 -16.66 -36.73
N THR A 205 -26.55 -16.87 -37.59
CA THR A 205 -26.20 -18.19 -38.10
C THR A 205 -25.32 -18.92 -37.07
N PRO A 206 -25.62 -20.20 -36.77
CA PRO A 206 -24.76 -21.03 -35.93
C PRO A 206 -23.32 -21.03 -36.47
N ASP A 207 -22.35 -20.68 -35.59
CA ASP A 207 -20.94 -20.57 -35.93
C ASP A 207 -20.06 -20.95 -34.75
N PHE A 208 -18.74 -20.98 -34.91
CA PHE A 208 -17.77 -21.28 -33.86
C PHE A 208 -16.51 -20.40 -33.99
N VAL A 209 -15.73 -20.30 -32.94
CA VAL A 209 -14.39 -19.70 -32.96
C VAL A 209 -13.34 -20.69 -32.48
N VAL A 210 -12.10 -20.51 -32.99
CA VAL A 210 -10.92 -21.27 -32.56
C VAL A 210 -9.99 -20.34 -31.84
N SER A 211 -9.45 -20.75 -30.69
CA SER A 211 -8.40 -20.06 -29.96
C SER A 211 -7.29 -21.02 -29.54
N VAL A 212 -6.11 -20.47 -29.21
CA VAL A 212 -4.92 -21.25 -28.85
C VAL A 212 -4.23 -20.67 -27.64
N SER A 213 -3.78 -21.55 -26.75
CA SER A 213 -3.02 -21.16 -25.56
C SER A 213 -1.91 -22.20 -25.26
N PRO A 214 -0.71 -21.73 -24.90
CA PRO A 214 -0.24 -20.35 -25.04
C PRO A 214 -0.06 -19.99 -26.51
N SER A 215 0.00 -18.69 -26.80
CA SER A 215 0.19 -18.18 -28.18
C SER A 215 1.61 -18.42 -28.74
N SER A 216 2.60 -18.69 -27.88
CA SER A 216 3.99 -18.97 -28.28
C SER A 216 4.62 -20.09 -27.45
N ARG A 217 5.50 -20.85 -28.09
CA ARG A 217 6.35 -21.87 -27.45
C ARG A 217 7.75 -21.83 -28.02
N THR A 218 8.75 -22.08 -27.18
CA THR A 218 10.15 -22.22 -27.54
C THR A 218 10.57 -23.67 -27.51
N VAL A 219 11.27 -24.13 -28.55
CA VAL A 219 11.77 -25.51 -28.66
C VAL A 219 13.13 -25.57 -29.35
N VAL A 220 13.84 -26.68 -29.18
CA VAL A 220 15.01 -27.02 -30.00
C VAL A 220 14.61 -27.91 -31.15
N PRO A 221 15.43 -28.02 -32.25
CA PRO A 221 15.20 -29.00 -33.31
C PRO A 221 15.13 -30.44 -32.77
N ALA A 222 14.36 -31.30 -33.41
CA ALA A 222 14.04 -32.66 -33.00
C ALA A 222 13.30 -32.81 -31.65
N SER A 223 12.55 -31.80 -31.27
CA SER A 223 11.69 -31.81 -30.07
C SER A 223 10.24 -31.49 -30.42
N SER A 224 9.37 -31.24 -29.42
CA SER A 224 7.97 -30.90 -29.66
C SER A 224 7.47 -29.84 -28.67
N ALA A 225 6.49 -29.03 -29.14
CA ALA A 225 5.73 -28.07 -28.34
C ALA A 225 4.27 -28.50 -28.23
N GLN A 226 3.63 -28.19 -27.11
CA GLN A 226 2.20 -28.44 -26.92
C GLN A 226 1.43 -27.14 -26.80
N TYR A 227 0.28 -27.09 -27.48
CA TYR A 227 -0.69 -26.00 -27.42
C TYR A 227 -2.07 -26.55 -27.11
N THR A 228 -2.83 -25.84 -26.30
CA THR A 228 -4.26 -26.14 -26.08
C THR A 228 -5.07 -25.36 -27.11
N VAL A 229 -5.81 -26.06 -27.94
CA VAL A 229 -6.72 -25.49 -28.92
C VAL A 229 -8.14 -25.56 -28.36
N THR A 230 -8.83 -24.43 -28.30
CA THR A 230 -10.19 -24.33 -27.78
C THR A 230 -11.13 -23.95 -28.91
N VAL A 231 -12.22 -24.74 -29.08
CA VAL A 231 -13.32 -24.45 -29.99
C VAL A 231 -14.51 -24.00 -29.14
N THR A 232 -14.98 -22.80 -29.39
CA THR A 232 -16.11 -22.17 -28.66
C THR A 232 -17.29 -22.01 -29.60
N PRO A 233 -18.45 -22.65 -29.35
CA PRO A 233 -19.65 -22.53 -30.16
C PRO A 233 -20.26 -21.13 -30.04
N LEU A 234 -20.81 -20.60 -31.13
CA LEU A 234 -21.53 -19.33 -31.23
C LEU A 234 -22.92 -19.59 -31.82
N ALA A 235 -23.91 -18.82 -31.40
CA ALA A 235 -25.28 -18.82 -31.94
C ALA A 235 -25.93 -20.22 -32.04
N GLY A 236 -25.65 -21.04 -31.03
CA GLY A 236 -26.21 -22.39 -30.97
C GLY A 236 -25.59 -23.38 -31.94
N PHE A 237 -24.35 -23.15 -32.35
CA PHE A 237 -23.62 -24.10 -33.21
C PHE A 237 -23.52 -25.47 -32.55
N LEU A 238 -23.93 -26.49 -33.29
CA LEU A 238 -23.77 -27.93 -32.94
C LEU A 238 -23.16 -28.61 -34.16
N GLY A 239 -22.09 -29.39 -33.95
CA GLY A 239 -21.42 -30.05 -35.06
C GLY A 239 -20.02 -30.53 -34.71
N THR A 240 -19.39 -31.17 -35.68
CA THR A 240 -17.98 -31.60 -35.54
C THR A 240 -17.05 -30.57 -36.21
N VAL A 241 -16.05 -30.09 -35.48
CA VAL A 241 -15.01 -29.24 -36.00
C VAL A 241 -13.73 -30.04 -36.14
N ASN A 242 -13.28 -30.22 -37.36
CA ASN A 242 -12.00 -30.85 -37.70
C ASN A 242 -10.85 -29.85 -37.53
N LEU A 243 -9.74 -30.30 -36.88
CA LEU A 243 -8.61 -29.44 -36.61
C LEU A 243 -7.44 -29.75 -37.55
N SER A 244 -6.78 -28.72 -38.03
CA SER A 244 -5.58 -28.83 -38.85
C SER A 244 -4.64 -27.64 -38.58
N ALA A 245 -3.40 -27.75 -39.03
CA ALA A 245 -2.45 -26.63 -38.92
C ALA A 245 -1.80 -26.37 -40.29
N THR A 246 -1.57 -25.06 -40.57
CA THR A 246 -0.96 -24.60 -41.85
C THR A 246 0.12 -23.55 -41.57
N GLY A 247 1.01 -23.32 -42.51
CA GLY A 247 2.11 -22.37 -42.35
C GLY A 247 3.22 -22.87 -41.41
N LEU A 248 3.31 -24.18 -41.17
CA LEU A 248 4.28 -24.79 -40.30
C LEU A 248 5.71 -24.63 -40.80
N PRO A 249 6.74 -24.57 -39.89
CA PRO A 249 8.13 -24.62 -40.33
C PRO A 249 8.47 -25.90 -41.08
N ALA A 250 9.49 -25.86 -41.92
CA ALA A 250 9.96 -27.06 -42.60
C ALA A 250 10.33 -28.16 -41.60
N GLY A 251 9.76 -29.36 -41.82
CA GLY A 251 9.91 -30.50 -40.90
C GLY A 251 8.93 -30.43 -39.69
N GLY A 252 8.03 -29.47 -39.64
CA GLY A 252 6.96 -29.39 -38.63
C GLY A 252 5.92 -30.49 -38.80
N ALA A 253 5.65 -31.25 -37.74
CA ALA A 253 4.70 -32.38 -37.74
C ALA A 253 3.60 -32.17 -36.70
N PRO A 254 2.39 -31.67 -37.09
CA PRO A 254 1.30 -31.44 -36.15
C PRO A 254 0.55 -32.72 -35.83
N VAL A 255 0.26 -32.95 -34.55
CA VAL A 255 -0.59 -34.04 -34.06
C VAL A 255 -1.66 -33.46 -33.14
N PHE A 256 -2.93 -33.57 -33.52
CA PHE A 256 -4.06 -33.14 -32.68
C PHE A 256 -4.63 -34.33 -31.91
N SER A 257 -4.95 -34.12 -30.66
CA SER A 257 -5.62 -35.11 -29.79
C SER A 257 -6.75 -34.42 -29.00
N PRO A 258 -8.02 -34.65 -29.35
CA PRO A 258 -8.51 -35.34 -30.55
C PRO A 258 -8.28 -34.56 -31.87
N THR A 259 -8.34 -35.23 -33.00
CA THR A 259 -8.21 -34.62 -34.34
C THR A 259 -9.44 -33.82 -34.78
N SER A 260 -10.56 -34.01 -34.08
CA SER A 260 -11.78 -33.24 -34.23
C SER A 260 -12.47 -33.08 -32.90
N VAL A 261 -13.19 -31.96 -32.73
CA VAL A 261 -13.93 -31.60 -31.52
C VAL A 261 -15.42 -31.66 -31.83
N VAL A 262 -16.20 -32.42 -31.05
CA VAL A 262 -17.65 -32.47 -31.20
C VAL A 262 -18.30 -31.50 -30.24
N ILE A 263 -19.01 -30.52 -30.80
CA ILE A 263 -19.79 -29.53 -30.07
C ILE A 263 -21.25 -30.05 -30.02
N ASN A 264 -21.69 -30.43 -28.85
CA ASN A 264 -23.03 -30.98 -28.60
C ASN A 264 -23.84 -30.16 -27.56
N ASP A 265 -23.22 -29.09 -27.04
CA ASP A 265 -23.81 -28.14 -26.10
C ASP A 265 -23.17 -26.74 -26.29
N ALA A 266 -23.58 -25.77 -25.51
CA ALA A 266 -23.07 -24.41 -25.56
C ALA A 266 -21.69 -24.23 -24.92
N THR A 267 -21.02 -25.31 -24.43
CA THR A 267 -19.73 -25.20 -23.77
C THR A 267 -18.56 -25.33 -24.74
N SER A 268 -17.48 -24.58 -24.51
CA SER A 268 -16.22 -24.73 -25.24
C SER A 268 -15.65 -26.13 -25.03
N LYS A 269 -15.02 -26.68 -26.07
CA LYS A 269 -14.31 -27.96 -26.03
C LYS A 269 -12.87 -27.77 -26.47
N THR A 270 -11.96 -28.61 -25.96
CA THR A 270 -10.53 -28.47 -26.20
C THR A 270 -9.91 -29.66 -26.90
N ALA A 271 -8.82 -29.42 -27.62
CA ALA A 271 -7.92 -30.45 -28.13
C ALA A 271 -6.46 -30.01 -27.86
N THR A 272 -5.55 -30.97 -27.74
CA THR A 272 -4.13 -30.66 -27.62
C THR A 272 -3.48 -30.78 -29.01
N LEU A 273 -2.81 -29.73 -29.47
CA LEU A 273 -1.87 -29.77 -30.59
C LEU A 273 -0.46 -30.07 -30.05
N THR A 274 0.13 -31.20 -30.45
CA THR A 274 1.57 -31.47 -30.29
C THR A 274 2.25 -31.20 -31.62
N LEU A 275 3.09 -30.16 -31.70
CA LEU A 275 3.85 -29.81 -32.89
C LEU A 275 5.28 -30.31 -32.73
N GLY A 276 5.61 -31.39 -33.43
CA GLY A 276 6.97 -31.92 -33.53
C GLY A 276 7.83 -31.12 -34.49
N THR A 277 9.15 -31.07 -34.25
CA THR A 277 10.14 -30.47 -35.12
C THR A 277 11.14 -31.54 -35.57
N ALA A 278 11.67 -31.46 -36.81
CA ALA A 278 12.76 -32.29 -37.29
C ALA A 278 14.14 -31.72 -36.89
N ALA A 279 15.19 -32.53 -36.97
CA ALA A 279 16.55 -32.11 -36.65
C ALA A 279 17.08 -30.97 -37.54
N ASN A 280 16.49 -30.78 -38.73
CA ASN A 280 16.82 -29.73 -39.69
C ASN A 280 15.75 -28.63 -39.75
N THR A 281 14.84 -28.55 -38.80
CA THR A 281 13.89 -27.45 -38.71
C THR A 281 14.66 -26.13 -38.54
N PRO A 282 14.44 -25.12 -39.41
CA PRO A 282 15.16 -23.87 -39.33
C PRO A 282 14.99 -23.16 -37.99
N LEU A 283 16.08 -22.55 -37.52
CA LEU A 283 16.05 -21.69 -36.32
C LEU A 283 15.29 -20.39 -36.63
N GLY A 284 14.65 -19.84 -35.64
CA GLY A 284 13.90 -18.56 -35.71
C GLY A 284 12.45 -18.69 -35.33
N SER A 285 11.75 -17.59 -35.44
CA SER A 285 10.31 -17.48 -35.13
C SER A 285 9.48 -17.91 -36.33
N HIS A 286 8.62 -18.89 -36.13
CA HIS A 286 7.73 -19.42 -37.16
C HIS A 286 6.27 -19.22 -36.70
N GLN A 287 5.54 -18.34 -37.40
CA GLN A 287 4.12 -18.20 -37.19
C GLN A 287 3.39 -19.26 -38.03
N PHE A 288 2.33 -19.85 -37.46
CA PHE A 288 1.48 -20.84 -38.14
C PHE A 288 0.04 -20.68 -37.70
N ASP A 289 -0.90 -21.13 -38.53
CA ASP A 289 -2.33 -21.07 -38.25
C ASP A 289 -2.87 -22.44 -37.86
N ILE A 290 -3.70 -22.44 -36.83
CA ILE A 290 -4.48 -23.59 -36.38
C ILE A 290 -5.89 -23.39 -36.90
N ASN A 291 -6.35 -24.27 -37.77
CA ASN A 291 -7.64 -24.17 -38.45
C ASN A 291 -8.62 -25.14 -37.86
N GLY A 292 -9.86 -24.68 -37.59
CA GLY A 292 -11.01 -25.50 -37.32
C GLY A 292 -12.00 -25.39 -38.47
N GLN A 293 -12.45 -26.54 -38.98
CA GLN A 293 -13.38 -26.64 -40.13
C GLN A 293 -14.59 -27.48 -39.78
N SER A 294 -15.80 -26.94 -40.06
CA SER A 294 -17.06 -27.65 -39.98
C SER A 294 -17.89 -27.35 -41.23
N GLY A 295 -18.05 -28.34 -42.13
CA GLY A 295 -18.66 -28.13 -43.44
C GLY A 295 -17.87 -27.13 -44.29
N ALA A 296 -18.50 -26.03 -44.68
CA ALA A 296 -17.87 -24.95 -45.43
C ALA A 296 -17.29 -23.84 -44.55
N THR A 297 -17.61 -23.82 -43.27
CA THR A 297 -17.14 -22.81 -42.30
C THR A 297 -15.75 -23.18 -41.80
N THR A 298 -14.83 -22.22 -41.87
CA THR A 298 -13.45 -22.38 -41.35
C THR A 298 -13.06 -21.12 -40.55
N HIS A 299 -12.52 -21.34 -39.37
CA HIS A 299 -11.92 -20.33 -38.51
C HIS A 299 -10.50 -20.73 -38.13
N SER A 300 -9.65 -19.74 -37.90
CA SER A 300 -8.24 -19.97 -37.53
C SER A 300 -7.80 -19.16 -36.35
N ALA A 301 -6.83 -19.71 -35.61
CA ALA A 301 -6.08 -19.03 -34.54
C ALA A 301 -4.59 -19.12 -34.88
N GLN A 302 -3.86 -18.00 -34.69
CA GLN A 302 -2.45 -17.94 -34.96
C GLN A 302 -1.63 -18.27 -33.71
N ALA A 303 -0.57 -19.05 -33.90
CA ALA A 303 0.43 -19.36 -32.86
C ALA A 303 1.84 -19.19 -33.40
N THR A 304 2.79 -19.07 -32.49
CA THR A 304 4.22 -18.93 -32.81
C THR A 304 5.01 -20.09 -32.22
N LEU A 305 5.88 -20.68 -33.01
CA LEU A 305 6.92 -21.62 -32.59
C LEU A 305 8.29 -20.95 -32.75
N LEU A 306 8.96 -20.65 -31.64
CA LEU A 306 10.34 -20.18 -31.64
C LEU A 306 11.28 -21.40 -31.61
N VAL A 307 11.99 -21.65 -32.67
CA VAL A 307 12.99 -22.74 -32.76
C VAL A 307 14.38 -22.15 -32.47
N VAL A 308 14.97 -22.58 -31.36
CA VAL A 308 16.27 -22.03 -30.90
C VAL A 308 17.40 -23.08 -31.04
N SER A 309 18.64 -22.64 -31.08
CA SER A 309 19.78 -23.54 -31.11
C SER A 309 19.83 -24.36 -29.82
N PRO A 310 20.11 -25.69 -29.89
CA PRO A 310 20.29 -26.48 -28.68
C PRO A 310 21.52 -26.07 -27.86
N ASN A 311 22.41 -25.25 -28.44
CA ASN A 311 23.59 -24.69 -27.76
C ASN A 311 23.41 -23.24 -27.30
N SER A 312 22.16 -22.66 -27.43
CA SER A 312 21.85 -21.34 -26.88
C SER A 312 21.41 -21.43 -25.44
N ALA A 313 21.57 -20.36 -24.71
CA ALA A 313 21.02 -20.18 -23.35
C ALA A 313 19.95 -19.09 -23.36
N ASP A 314 19.27 -18.95 -22.26
CA ASP A 314 18.34 -17.83 -21.97
C ASP A 314 18.60 -17.44 -20.50
N LEU A 315 19.38 -16.38 -20.33
CA LEU A 315 19.73 -15.84 -19.03
C LEU A 315 18.73 -14.74 -18.68
N SER A 316 17.94 -14.93 -17.67
CA SER A 316 17.07 -13.90 -17.15
C SER A 316 17.57 -13.35 -15.81
N ILE A 317 17.25 -12.08 -15.53
CA ILE A 317 17.64 -11.40 -14.30
C ILE A 317 16.47 -10.68 -13.68
N THR A 318 16.34 -10.78 -12.34
CA THR A 318 15.41 -9.96 -11.56
C THR A 318 16.17 -9.22 -10.47
N LYS A 319 15.70 -8.03 -10.08
CA LYS A 319 16.35 -7.19 -9.08
C LYS A 319 15.35 -6.56 -8.15
N THR A 320 15.60 -6.67 -6.85
CA THR A 320 14.82 -6.05 -5.79
C THR A 320 15.72 -5.26 -4.85
N ALA A 321 15.16 -4.36 -4.07
CA ALA A 321 15.89 -3.54 -3.10
C ALA A 321 15.14 -3.48 -1.77
N SER A 322 15.88 -3.53 -0.67
CA SER A 322 15.34 -3.47 0.69
C SER A 322 16.34 -2.77 1.63
N PRO A 323 15.84 -1.87 2.51
CA PRO A 323 14.47 -1.39 2.64
C PRO A 323 14.08 -0.44 1.50
N ASN A 324 12.77 -0.32 1.22
CA ASN A 324 12.22 0.72 0.36
C ASN A 324 10.95 1.30 1.03
N PRO A 325 10.98 2.58 1.49
CA PRO A 325 12.07 3.55 1.32
C PRO A 325 13.33 3.19 2.12
N ALA A 326 14.49 3.55 1.56
CA ALA A 326 15.78 3.54 2.23
C ALA A 326 16.06 4.88 2.93
N GLN A 327 17.14 4.98 3.69
CA GLN A 327 17.51 6.20 4.40
C GLN A 327 18.98 6.54 4.20
N VAL A 328 19.30 7.83 4.07
CA VAL A 328 20.70 8.31 4.00
C VAL A 328 21.48 7.81 5.21
N GLY A 329 22.65 7.23 4.95
CA GLY A 329 23.57 6.72 5.98
C GLY A 329 23.27 5.30 6.48
N LEU A 330 22.12 4.70 6.10
CA LEU A 330 21.79 3.32 6.46
C LEU A 330 21.99 2.36 5.28
N THR A 331 22.19 1.08 5.58
CA THR A 331 22.41 0.06 4.56
C THR A 331 21.17 -0.18 3.72
N LEU A 332 21.34 -0.17 2.40
CA LEU A 332 20.40 -0.59 1.38
C LEU A 332 20.96 -1.82 0.68
N SER A 333 20.20 -2.90 0.61
CA SER A 333 20.57 -4.14 -0.03
C SER A 333 19.85 -4.32 -1.35
N TYR A 334 20.58 -4.56 -2.43
CA TYR A 334 20.05 -5.03 -3.71
C TYR A 334 20.18 -6.54 -3.77
N ARG A 335 19.09 -7.24 -4.05
CA ARG A 335 19.06 -8.67 -4.30
C ARG A 335 18.78 -8.91 -5.77
N ILE A 336 19.68 -9.63 -6.43
CA ILE A 336 19.65 -9.94 -7.86
C ILE A 336 19.54 -11.46 -7.98
N VAL A 337 18.59 -11.96 -8.77
CA VAL A 337 18.46 -13.37 -9.09
C VAL A 337 18.69 -13.55 -10.57
N VAL A 338 19.62 -14.39 -10.93
CA VAL A 338 19.93 -14.78 -12.32
C VAL A 338 19.47 -16.22 -12.51
N THR A 339 18.71 -16.48 -13.55
CA THR A 339 18.22 -17.82 -13.90
C THR A 339 18.60 -18.16 -15.35
N ASN A 340 19.03 -19.38 -15.59
CA ASN A 340 19.19 -19.92 -16.93
C ASN A 340 17.94 -20.74 -17.30
N ASN A 341 17.09 -20.20 -18.16
CA ASN A 341 15.87 -20.85 -18.67
C ASN A 341 16.16 -21.83 -19.84
N GLY A 342 17.42 -21.93 -20.27
CA GLY A 342 17.91 -22.94 -21.20
C GLY A 342 17.70 -22.62 -22.65
N PRO A 343 17.92 -23.56 -23.63
CA PRO A 343 18.01 -25.02 -23.48
C PRO A 343 19.37 -25.56 -23.06
N ALA A 344 20.49 -24.83 -23.26
CA ALA A 344 21.81 -25.25 -22.84
C ALA A 344 22.19 -24.75 -21.44
N ASN A 345 23.22 -25.32 -20.86
CA ASN A 345 23.92 -24.71 -19.73
C ASN A 345 24.58 -23.42 -20.20
N ALA A 346 24.52 -22.39 -19.38
CA ALA A 346 25.23 -21.14 -19.61
C ALA A 346 26.61 -21.19 -18.94
N THR A 347 27.67 -20.70 -19.66
CA THR A 347 29.03 -20.63 -19.14
C THR A 347 29.57 -19.21 -19.10
N ASN A 348 30.56 -18.95 -18.26
CA ASN A 348 31.13 -17.61 -18.04
C ASN A 348 30.04 -16.54 -17.73
N VAL A 349 29.07 -16.93 -16.91
CA VAL A 349 27.96 -16.03 -16.58
C VAL A 349 28.47 -14.93 -15.67
N VAL A 350 28.26 -13.68 -16.08
CA VAL A 350 28.70 -12.48 -15.37
C VAL A 350 27.50 -11.55 -15.17
N VAL A 351 27.32 -11.12 -13.94
CA VAL A 351 26.42 -10.01 -13.60
C VAL A 351 27.25 -8.74 -13.49
N THR A 352 26.80 -7.68 -14.14
CA THR A 352 27.38 -6.33 -14.01
C THR A 352 26.34 -5.40 -13.43
N ASP A 353 26.66 -4.77 -12.30
CA ASP A 353 25.81 -3.81 -11.61
C ASP A 353 26.52 -2.46 -11.58
N ASN A 354 25.94 -1.50 -12.30
CA ASN A 354 26.43 -0.13 -12.32
C ASN A 354 25.74 0.67 -11.21
N LEU A 355 26.40 0.76 -10.05
CA LEU A 355 25.87 1.47 -8.91
C LEU A 355 25.53 2.92 -9.29
N PRO A 356 24.32 3.42 -8.90
CA PRO A 356 23.92 4.77 -9.22
C PRO A 356 24.72 5.81 -8.44
N THR A 357 24.73 7.05 -8.91
CA THR A 357 25.21 8.18 -8.13
C THR A 357 24.38 8.34 -6.86
N GLY A 358 24.99 8.78 -5.77
CA GLY A 358 24.29 8.95 -4.48
C GLY A 358 24.30 7.71 -3.59
N VAL A 359 25.09 6.70 -3.90
CA VAL A 359 25.35 5.59 -2.98
C VAL A 359 26.85 5.32 -2.83
N THR A 360 27.24 4.82 -1.67
CA THR A 360 28.59 4.29 -1.41
C THR A 360 28.52 2.77 -1.35
N PHE A 361 29.41 2.08 -2.05
CA PHE A 361 29.52 0.63 -1.99
C PHE A 361 29.93 0.15 -0.60
N GLY A 362 29.25 -0.86 -0.07
CA GLY A 362 29.56 -1.50 1.21
C GLY A 362 30.15 -2.88 1.04
N SER A 363 29.40 -3.80 0.45
CA SER A 363 29.82 -5.18 0.25
C SER A 363 29.05 -5.83 -0.89
N SER A 364 29.61 -6.93 -1.43
CA SER A 364 28.89 -7.79 -2.36
C SER A 364 29.15 -9.26 -2.03
N SER A 365 28.16 -10.11 -2.26
CA SER A 365 28.24 -11.55 -2.09
C SER A 365 27.40 -12.27 -3.14
N THR A 366 27.69 -13.54 -3.37
CA THR A 366 26.95 -14.38 -4.31
C THR A 366 26.87 -15.82 -3.77
N THR A 367 25.79 -16.53 -4.14
CA THR A 367 25.60 -17.95 -3.80
C THR A 367 26.52 -18.86 -4.64
N GLN A 368 27.05 -18.37 -5.76
CA GLN A 368 27.93 -19.10 -6.64
C GLN A 368 28.96 -18.15 -7.26
N GLY A 369 30.24 -18.58 -7.32
CA GLY A 369 31.30 -17.76 -7.88
C GLY A 369 31.82 -16.69 -6.94
N ASN A 370 32.19 -15.52 -7.47
CA ASN A 370 32.76 -14.42 -6.70
C ASN A 370 32.39 -13.06 -7.31
N CYS A 371 32.30 -12.04 -6.47
CA CYS A 371 32.10 -10.64 -6.86
C CYS A 371 33.37 -9.82 -6.63
N ASN A 372 33.59 -8.80 -7.47
CA ASN A 372 34.67 -7.82 -7.33
C ASN A 372 34.23 -6.46 -7.92
N GLY A 373 35.01 -5.43 -7.59
CA GLY A 373 34.67 -4.05 -7.97
C GLY A 373 33.77 -3.36 -6.94
N SER A 374 33.70 -2.03 -7.02
CA SER A 374 32.88 -1.19 -6.14
C SER A 374 32.05 -0.14 -6.91
N GLY A 375 32.12 -0.17 -8.25
CA GLY A 375 31.37 0.65 -9.18
C GLY A 375 32.05 0.70 -10.55
N PRO A 376 31.74 -0.23 -11.47
CA PRO A 376 30.74 -1.31 -11.41
C PRO A 376 31.11 -2.47 -10.49
N VAL A 377 30.10 -3.16 -9.95
CA VAL A 377 30.26 -4.46 -9.27
C VAL A 377 30.08 -5.56 -10.32
N ASN A 378 31.12 -6.38 -10.48
CA ASN A 378 31.09 -7.50 -11.41
C ASN A 378 31.12 -8.82 -10.63
N CYS A 379 30.09 -9.65 -10.81
CA CYS A 379 30.01 -10.97 -10.18
C CYS A 379 30.15 -12.07 -11.25
N ASN A 380 31.24 -12.79 -11.20
CA ASN A 380 31.45 -13.96 -12.06
C ASN A 380 30.80 -15.18 -11.38
N LEU A 381 29.70 -15.64 -11.95
CA LEU A 381 28.89 -16.76 -11.45
C LEU A 381 29.40 -18.11 -12.01
N GLY A 382 30.29 -18.10 -13.00
CA GLY A 382 30.77 -19.32 -13.64
C GLY A 382 29.72 -19.96 -14.54
N SER A 383 29.39 -21.23 -14.31
CA SER A 383 28.40 -21.94 -15.14
C SER A 383 27.06 -22.10 -14.40
N LEU A 384 25.97 -21.78 -15.07
CA LEU A 384 24.61 -22.04 -14.63
C LEU A 384 24.00 -23.16 -15.44
N SER A 385 23.63 -24.24 -14.79
CA SER A 385 22.91 -25.35 -15.44
C SER A 385 21.52 -24.91 -15.88
N LEU A 386 20.95 -25.65 -16.83
CA LEU A 386 19.54 -25.44 -17.22
C LEU A 386 18.60 -25.44 -15.99
N ASN A 387 17.71 -24.46 -15.92
CA ASN A 387 16.74 -24.22 -14.83
C ASN A 387 17.38 -23.97 -13.46
N SER A 388 18.67 -23.64 -13.39
CA SER A 388 19.32 -23.23 -12.13
C SER A 388 19.39 -21.72 -12.00
N SER A 389 19.50 -21.27 -10.76
CA SER A 389 19.59 -19.84 -10.43
C SER A 389 20.74 -19.57 -9.48
N ALA A 390 21.31 -18.38 -9.58
CA ALA A 390 22.27 -17.82 -8.62
C ALA A 390 21.75 -16.48 -8.09
N ILE A 391 22.09 -16.17 -6.84
CA ILE A 391 21.70 -14.93 -6.18
C ILE A 391 22.96 -14.10 -5.92
N VAL A 392 22.89 -12.82 -6.29
CA VAL A 392 23.87 -11.80 -5.92
C VAL A 392 23.22 -10.81 -4.95
N THR A 393 23.92 -10.49 -3.87
CA THR A 393 23.52 -9.45 -2.92
C THR A 393 24.57 -8.36 -2.92
N ILE A 394 24.13 -7.09 -3.09
CA ILE A 394 24.99 -5.92 -3.06
C ILE A 394 24.45 -4.96 -2.00
N ASN A 395 25.29 -4.66 -1.01
CA ASN A 395 24.96 -3.71 0.06
C ASN A 395 25.62 -2.36 -0.26
N VAL A 396 24.84 -1.31 -0.20
CA VAL A 396 25.28 0.06 -0.41
C VAL A 396 24.75 0.95 0.71
N THR A 397 25.35 2.14 0.84
CA THR A 397 24.86 3.18 1.76
C THR A 397 24.46 4.41 0.94
N PRO A 398 23.19 4.81 0.88
CA PRO A 398 22.77 6.05 0.26
C PRO A 398 23.40 7.27 0.93
N THR A 399 23.88 8.22 0.13
CA THR A 399 24.55 9.45 0.60
C THR A 399 23.73 10.72 0.43
N ALA A 400 22.63 10.66 -0.35
CA ALA A 400 21.71 11.76 -0.58
C ALA A 400 20.26 11.28 -0.61
N GLN A 401 19.33 12.14 -0.18
CA GLN A 401 17.91 11.90 -0.30
C GLN A 401 17.44 12.01 -1.77
N GLY A 402 16.35 11.34 -2.10
CA GLY A 402 15.73 11.37 -3.43
C GLY A 402 15.47 9.97 -3.96
N GLN A 403 14.99 9.90 -5.19
CA GLN A 403 14.79 8.62 -5.87
C GLN A 403 16.10 8.18 -6.51
N ILE A 404 16.48 6.93 -6.29
CA ILE A 404 17.61 6.26 -6.97
C ILE A 404 17.11 5.04 -7.72
N ALA A 405 17.61 4.82 -8.94
CA ALA A 405 17.37 3.63 -9.73
C ALA A 405 18.70 2.93 -9.98
N ASN A 406 18.76 1.64 -9.70
CA ASN A 406 19.93 0.81 -9.89
C ASN A 406 19.63 -0.32 -10.86
N THR A 407 20.43 -0.45 -11.93
CA THR A 407 20.25 -1.42 -13.01
C THR A 407 21.40 -2.41 -13.03
N ALA A 408 21.07 -3.69 -13.09
CA ALA A 408 22.02 -4.78 -13.32
C ALA A 408 21.74 -5.48 -14.65
N THR A 409 22.79 -6.01 -15.25
CA THR A 409 22.72 -6.81 -16.48
C THR A 409 23.42 -8.15 -16.28
N VAL A 410 23.00 -9.16 -17.06
CA VAL A 410 23.64 -10.47 -17.09
C VAL A 410 24.07 -10.80 -18.52
N ALA A 411 25.21 -11.51 -18.65
CA ALA A 411 25.70 -12.04 -19.91
C ALA A 411 26.42 -13.38 -19.68
N GLY A 412 26.43 -14.23 -20.68
CA GLY A 412 27.16 -15.50 -20.74
C GLY A 412 27.93 -15.68 -22.04
N SER A 413 28.56 -16.84 -22.24
CA SER A 413 29.25 -17.16 -23.47
C SER A 413 28.35 -17.67 -24.58
N GLU A 414 27.25 -18.31 -24.24
CA GLU A 414 26.29 -18.87 -25.18
C GLU A 414 25.46 -17.75 -25.78
N SER A 415 24.97 -17.94 -27.01
CA SER A 415 24.01 -17.02 -27.62
C SER A 415 22.73 -17.06 -26.86
N ASP A 416 22.29 -15.91 -26.34
CA ASP A 416 21.03 -15.74 -25.67
C ASP A 416 19.96 -15.34 -26.71
N PHE A 417 18.84 -16.07 -26.73
CA PHE A 417 17.79 -15.85 -27.71
C PHE A 417 16.72 -14.88 -27.26
N ASP A 418 16.69 -14.53 -25.96
CA ASP A 418 15.83 -13.50 -25.40
C ASP A 418 16.63 -12.51 -24.54
N THR A 419 17.34 -11.60 -25.17
CA THR A 419 18.13 -10.59 -24.47
C THR A 419 17.29 -9.51 -23.80
N SER A 420 15.97 -9.50 -24.00
CA SER A 420 15.06 -8.52 -23.40
C SER A 420 14.95 -8.69 -21.87
N ASN A 421 15.17 -9.91 -21.36
CA ASN A 421 15.11 -10.26 -19.94
C ASN A 421 16.49 -10.23 -19.25
N ASN A 422 17.56 -9.79 -19.95
CA ASN A 422 18.93 -9.72 -19.45
C ASN A 422 19.27 -8.45 -18.66
N SER A 423 18.29 -7.61 -18.37
CA SER A 423 18.46 -6.38 -17.61
C SER A 423 17.32 -6.21 -16.62
N ALA A 424 17.62 -5.81 -15.39
CA ALA A 424 16.63 -5.52 -14.35
C ALA A 424 17.05 -4.30 -13.53
N SER A 425 16.05 -3.45 -13.20
CA SER A 425 16.21 -2.25 -12.40
C SER A 425 15.40 -2.32 -11.13
N ALA A 426 15.95 -1.78 -10.04
CA ALA A 426 15.23 -1.53 -8.80
C ALA A 426 15.25 -0.04 -8.46
N THR A 427 14.09 0.55 -8.25
CA THR A 427 13.92 1.95 -7.88
C THR A 427 13.61 2.06 -6.40
N VAL A 428 14.30 2.95 -5.70
CA VAL A 428 14.19 3.14 -4.26
C VAL A 428 14.04 4.62 -3.95
N GLN A 429 13.08 4.96 -3.08
CA GLN A 429 12.98 6.27 -2.48
C GLN A 429 13.94 6.34 -1.30
N VAL A 430 14.88 7.30 -1.29
CA VAL A 430 15.79 7.53 -0.17
C VAL A 430 15.30 8.73 0.64
N LEU A 431 15.04 8.48 1.92
CA LEU A 431 14.67 9.49 2.90
C LEU A 431 15.93 10.20 3.44
N PRO A 432 15.83 11.42 3.96
CA PRO A 432 16.95 12.08 4.63
C PRO A 432 17.56 11.24 5.75
N ALA A 433 18.78 11.59 6.18
CA ALA A 433 19.36 10.99 7.39
C ALA A 433 18.45 11.22 8.59
N SER A 434 18.30 10.20 9.46
CA SER A 434 17.55 10.38 10.70
C SER A 434 18.26 11.38 11.58
N VAL A 435 17.50 12.36 12.08
CA VAL A 435 17.94 13.20 13.19
C VAL A 435 17.80 12.33 14.45
N SER A 436 18.81 12.31 15.31
CA SER A 436 18.70 11.59 16.59
C SER A 436 17.59 12.24 17.43
N PRO A 437 16.71 11.44 18.06
CA PRO A 437 15.67 11.99 18.90
C PRO A 437 16.25 12.82 20.05
N THR A 438 15.48 13.85 20.42
CA THR A 438 15.84 14.75 21.51
C THR A 438 14.67 14.91 22.47
N MET A 439 14.98 15.07 23.77
CA MET A 439 13.98 15.39 24.78
C MET A 439 13.81 16.91 24.89
N VAL A 440 12.58 17.39 24.88
CA VAL A 440 12.23 18.78 25.19
C VAL A 440 12.17 18.97 26.71
N ASP A 441 11.76 17.93 27.44
CA ASP A 441 11.77 17.91 28.91
C ASP A 441 13.22 17.83 29.41
N PRO A 442 13.74 18.85 30.14
CA PRO A 442 15.14 18.91 30.55
C PRO A 442 15.53 17.86 31.61
N ASN A 443 14.55 17.21 32.24
CA ASN A 443 14.78 16.17 33.23
C ASN A 443 15.00 14.79 32.60
N LEU A 444 14.77 14.65 31.29
CA LEU A 444 14.84 13.40 30.58
C LEU A 444 16.00 13.39 29.58
N THR A 445 16.49 12.21 29.29
CA THR A 445 17.44 11.97 28.20
C THR A 445 16.99 10.77 27.39
N VAL A 446 17.36 10.74 26.10
CA VAL A 446 17.08 9.65 25.20
C VAL A 446 18.39 9.07 24.65
N THR A 447 18.45 7.75 24.53
CA THR A 447 19.59 7.02 23.96
C THR A 447 19.10 5.96 22.99
N THR A 448 19.85 5.71 21.92
CA THR A 448 19.57 4.60 21.00
C THR A 448 19.98 3.29 21.66
N VAL A 449 19.06 2.33 21.75
CA VAL A 449 19.30 0.98 22.27
C VAL A 449 19.81 0.06 21.17
N VAL A 450 19.08 0.02 20.03
CA VAL A 450 19.43 -0.76 18.84
C VAL A 450 18.92 -0.02 17.62
N GLN A 451 19.64 -0.13 16.49
CA GLN A 451 19.30 0.45 15.20
C GLN A 451 19.60 -0.52 14.06
N GLY A 452 19.13 -0.21 12.86
CA GLY A 452 19.31 -1.06 11.68
C GLY A 452 18.27 -2.18 11.59
N LEU A 453 17.15 -2.05 12.33
CA LEU A 453 15.99 -2.94 12.24
C LEU A 453 15.14 -2.59 11.01
N ASN A 454 14.51 -3.59 10.42
CA ASN A 454 13.70 -3.41 9.22
C ASN A 454 12.24 -3.06 9.55
N GLN A 455 11.95 -1.74 9.63
CA GLN A 455 10.62 -1.21 9.99
C GLN A 455 10.05 -1.86 11.28
N PRO A 456 10.69 -1.67 12.43
CA PRO A 456 10.23 -2.29 13.66
C PRO A 456 8.86 -1.73 14.07
N THR A 457 7.95 -2.61 14.54
CA THR A 457 6.57 -2.25 14.89
C THR A 457 6.25 -2.31 16.36
N SER A 458 6.70 -3.33 17.06
CA SER A 458 6.35 -3.54 18.46
C SER A 458 7.46 -4.28 19.20
N LEU A 459 7.48 -4.16 20.52
CA LEU A 459 8.43 -4.88 21.40
C LEU A 459 7.74 -5.52 22.61
N ALA A 460 8.38 -6.53 23.18
CA ALA A 460 7.93 -7.15 24.43
C ALA A 460 9.12 -7.61 25.29
N PHE A 461 9.16 -7.17 26.55
CA PHE A 461 10.23 -7.52 27.47
C PHE A 461 10.06 -8.93 28.04
N ILE A 462 11.08 -9.79 27.88
CA ILE A 462 11.19 -11.11 28.51
C ILE A 462 12.17 -11.13 29.71
N GLY A 463 12.88 -10.02 29.90
CA GLY A 463 13.82 -9.78 31.02
C GLY A 463 14.17 -8.30 31.11
N ALA A 464 15.03 -7.93 32.07
CA ALA A 464 15.37 -6.55 32.37
C ALA A 464 15.97 -5.79 31.18
N ASN A 465 16.84 -6.45 30.43
CA ASN A 465 17.46 -5.91 29.20
C ASN A 465 17.34 -6.92 28.04
N ASP A 466 16.32 -7.75 28.07
CA ASP A 466 16.09 -8.84 27.14
C ASP A 466 14.65 -8.71 26.61
N PHE A 467 14.50 -8.50 25.32
CA PHE A 467 13.19 -8.25 24.71
C PHE A 467 13.14 -8.72 23.26
N PHE A 468 11.94 -9.01 22.80
CA PHE A 468 11.64 -9.24 21.40
C PHE A 468 11.29 -7.93 20.70
N VAL A 469 11.70 -7.80 19.43
CA VAL A 469 11.28 -6.73 18.51
C VAL A 469 10.79 -7.37 17.22
N LEU A 470 9.68 -6.86 16.70
CA LEU A 470 9.08 -7.30 15.46
C LEU A 470 9.60 -6.47 14.28
N GLU A 471 9.91 -7.11 13.16
CA GLU A 471 10.21 -6.46 11.88
C GLU A 471 9.04 -6.65 10.92
N LYS A 472 8.41 -5.52 10.53
CA LYS A 472 7.16 -5.48 9.75
C LYS A 472 7.25 -6.20 8.41
N THR A 473 8.34 -5.93 7.66
CA THR A 473 8.45 -6.31 6.24
C THR A 473 9.16 -7.63 6.01
N THR A 474 9.89 -8.12 7.02
CA THR A 474 10.65 -9.37 6.96
C THR A 474 10.03 -10.50 7.79
N GLY A 475 8.91 -10.22 8.49
CA GLY A 475 8.25 -11.21 9.33
C GLY A 475 9.06 -11.73 10.52
N LYS A 476 10.21 -11.10 10.82
CA LYS A 476 11.14 -11.58 11.82
C LYS A 476 10.80 -11.08 13.21
N VAL A 477 10.87 -12.00 14.18
CA VAL A 477 10.93 -11.68 15.59
C VAL A 477 12.41 -11.73 15.99
N GLN A 478 12.98 -10.57 16.29
CA GLN A 478 14.36 -10.41 16.71
C GLN A 478 14.47 -10.40 18.22
N ARG A 479 15.45 -11.11 18.80
CA ARG A 479 15.77 -11.02 20.23
C ARG A 479 16.94 -10.07 20.44
N ILE A 480 16.74 -9.07 21.28
CA ILE A 480 17.74 -8.08 21.68
C ILE A 480 18.12 -8.29 23.16
N VAL A 481 19.41 -8.41 23.44
CA VAL A 481 19.92 -8.52 24.81
C VAL A 481 20.98 -7.45 25.04
N ASN A 482 20.81 -6.63 26.06
CA ASN A 482 21.71 -5.52 26.39
C ASN A 482 22.00 -4.60 25.18
N GLY A 483 20.98 -4.32 24.35
CA GLY A 483 21.10 -3.49 23.16
C GLY A 483 21.75 -4.17 21.94
N VAL A 484 22.06 -5.46 22.02
CA VAL A 484 22.69 -6.22 20.93
C VAL A 484 21.72 -7.24 20.35
N LEU A 485 21.56 -7.22 19.01
CA LEU A 485 20.82 -8.23 18.28
C LEU A 485 21.50 -9.60 18.45
N GLN A 486 20.79 -10.57 19.04
CA GLN A 486 21.30 -11.91 19.32
C GLN A 486 20.93 -12.90 18.20
N SER A 487 19.64 -13.02 17.89
CA SER A 487 19.13 -14.02 16.95
C SER A 487 17.74 -13.65 16.46
N THR A 488 17.40 -14.12 15.27
CA THR A 488 16.01 -14.24 14.82
C THR A 488 15.41 -15.49 15.47
N VAL A 489 14.36 -15.32 16.26
CA VAL A 489 13.73 -16.41 17.03
C VAL A 489 12.48 -16.97 16.33
N LEU A 490 11.99 -16.26 15.32
CA LEU A 490 10.90 -16.66 14.39
C LEU A 490 11.03 -15.87 13.11
N ASP A 491 10.68 -16.49 11.97
CA ASP A 491 10.61 -15.87 10.65
C ASP A 491 9.30 -16.32 9.98
N LEU A 492 8.42 -15.38 9.70
CA LEU A 492 7.08 -15.61 9.13
C LEU A 492 6.98 -15.02 7.73
N PRO A 493 6.43 -15.72 6.75
CA PRO A 493 6.21 -15.17 5.42
C PRO A 493 5.08 -14.14 5.47
N VAL A 494 5.40 -12.86 5.39
CA VAL A 494 4.43 -11.77 5.58
C VAL A 494 4.08 -11.02 4.30
N ASN A 495 2.80 -10.63 4.17
CA ASN A 495 2.41 -9.56 3.28
C ASN A 495 2.60 -8.22 3.97
N SER A 496 3.51 -7.39 3.47
CA SER A 496 3.89 -6.11 4.08
C SER A 496 3.37 -4.88 3.32
N SER A 497 2.46 -5.08 2.36
CA SER A 497 1.87 -3.98 1.60
C SER A 497 1.19 -2.96 2.51
N SER A 498 1.50 -1.68 2.32
CA SER A 498 0.97 -0.56 3.11
C SER A 498 1.10 -0.80 4.63
N GLU A 499 -0.01 -0.99 5.35
CA GLU A 499 -0.02 -1.17 6.81
C GLU A 499 0.00 -2.64 7.26
N ARG A 500 0.00 -3.59 6.35
CA ARG A 500 0.14 -5.02 6.64
C ARG A 500 1.56 -5.39 7.06
N GLY A 501 1.74 -6.59 7.61
CA GLY A 501 3.04 -7.14 8.00
C GLY A 501 2.98 -7.87 9.33
N LEU A 502 4.13 -7.99 10.02
CA LEU A 502 4.21 -8.43 11.41
C LEU A 502 4.05 -7.20 12.31
N LEU A 503 2.90 -7.08 13.00
CA LEU A 503 2.44 -5.81 13.56
C LEU A 503 2.46 -5.75 15.08
N GLY A 504 1.98 -6.77 15.79
CA GLY A 504 1.82 -6.72 17.23
C GLY A 504 2.29 -7.95 17.97
N ILE A 505 2.76 -7.73 19.20
CA ILE A 505 3.17 -8.79 20.14
C ILE A 505 2.56 -8.53 21.50
N ALA A 506 2.12 -9.60 22.17
CA ALA A 506 1.79 -9.59 23.59
C ALA A 506 2.32 -10.85 24.29
N LEU A 507 2.83 -10.70 25.49
CA LEU A 507 3.17 -11.83 26.34
C LEU A 507 1.98 -12.16 27.26
N HIS A 508 1.75 -13.46 27.46
CA HIS A 508 0.75 -13.90 28.45
C HIS A 508 1.09 -13.35 29.85
N PRO A 509 0.12 -12.95 30.70
CA PRO A 509 0.39 -12.49 32.06
C PRO A 509 1.22 -13.47 32.91
N GLN A 510 1.16 -14.76 32.60
CA GLN A 510 1.96 -15.82 33.23
C GLN A 510 3.08 -16.32 32.29
N PHE A 511 3.66 -15.45 31.47
CA PHE A 511 4.70 -15.82 30.49
C PHE A 511 5.88 -16.58 31.13
N ALA A 512 6.32 -16.19 32.32
CA ALA A 512 7.41 -16.84 33.02
C ALA A 512 7.14 -18.34 33.32
N GLN A 513 5.86 -18.77 33.37
CA GLN A 513 5.45 -20.14 33.61
C GLN A 513 5.12 -20.93 32.34
N ASN A 514 4.47 -20.26 31.36
CA ASN A 514 3.91 -20.94 30.17
C ASN A 514 4.63 -20.63 28.87
N GLY A 515 5.44 -19.55 28.82
CA GLY A 515 6.15 -19.14 27.62
C GLY A 515 5.25 -18.65 26.49
N PHE A 516 3.97 -18.34 26.74
CA PHE A 516 3.03 -17.97 25.66
C PHE A 516 3.27 -16.58 25.14
N VAL A 517 3.44 -16.47 23.80
CA VAL A 517 3.63 -15.25 23.03
C VAL A 517 2.54 -15.19 21.96
N TYR A 518 1.89 -14.05 21.83
CA TYR A 518 0.84 -13.81 20.87
C TYR A 518 1.33 -12.82 19.84
N LEU A 519 1.16 -13.15 18.55
CA LEU A 519 1.59 -12.33 17.42
C LEU A 519 0.39 -12.00 16.52
N TYR A 520 0.30 -10.74 16.12
CA TYR A 520 -0.59 -10.28 15.05
C TYR A 520 0.23 -10.07 13.78
N TRP A 521 -0.14 -10.75 12.70
CA TRP A 521 0.58 -10.67 11.45
C TRP A 521 -0.32 -10.96 10.23
N THR A 522 0.11 -10.52 9.05
CA THR A 522 -0.63 -10.73 7.78
C THR A 522 0.08 -11.80 6.95
N GLU A 523 -0.61 -12.94 6.72
CA GLU A 523 -0.08 -14.06 5.92
C GLU A 523 -0.11 -13.76 4.42
N THR A 524 0.67 -14.50 3.62
CA THR A 524 0.69 -14.44 2.15
C THR A 524 0.12 -15.70 1.53
N ASN A 525 -0.41 -15.60 0.29
CA ASN A 525 -0.78 -16.78 -0.48
C ASN A 525 0.45 -17.51 -1.05
N SER A 526 1.51 -16.74 -1.37
CA SER A 526 2.74 -17.28 -1.97
C SER A 526 3.67 -17.98 -0.99
N GLY A 527 3.49 -17.77 0.32
CA GLY A 527 4.37 -18.34 1.36
C GLY A 527 5.76 -17.70 1.44
N VAL A 528 5.95 -16.51 0.84
CA VAL A 528 7.18 -15.71 0.92
C VAL A 528 6.85 -14.26 1.23
N ASP A 529 7.83 -13.50 1.77
CA ASP A 529 7.65 -12.08 2.01
C ASP A 529 7.31 -11.34 0.72
N THR A 530 6.28 -10.50 0.79
CA THR A 530 5.82 -9.74 -0.37
C THR A 530 5.24 -8.39 0.04
N ALA A 531 5.31 -7.43 -0.88
CA ALA A 531 4.59 -6.16 -0.81
C ALA A 531 3.46 -6.08 -1.87
N ASN A 532 3.16 -7.19 -2.55
CA ASN A 532 2.05 -7.24 -3.50
C ASN A 532 0.72 -7.20 -2.74
N THR A 533 -0.10 -6.16 -2.99
CA THR A 533 -1.37 -5.94 -2.28
C THR A 533 -2.35 -7.11 -2.42
N ASP A 534 -2.32 -7.82 -3.54
CA ASP A 534 -3.26 -8.90 -3.84
C ASP A 534 -2.77 -10.29 -3.38
N ASP A 535 -1.51 -10.41 -2.96
CA ASP A 535 -0.95 -11.67 -2.48
C ASP A 535 -1.26 -11.90 -1.00
N VAL A 536 -2.54 -11.97 -0.67
CA VAL A 536 -3.05 -12.17 0.69
C VAL A 536 -4.38 -12.91 0.66
N PRO A 537 -4.65 -13.84 1.59
CA PRO A 537 -5.98 -14.42 1.75
C PRO A 537 -7.01 -13.38 2.20
N LEU A 538 -8.29 -13.60 1.91
CA LEU A 538 -9.37 -12.73 2.39
C LEU A 538 -9.30 -12.51 3.91
N LEU A 539 -9.13 -13.59 4.68
CA LEU A 539 -8.91 -13.59 6.13
C LEU A 539 -7.42 -13.77 6.45
N GLY A 540 -6.57 -12.90 5.91
CA GLY A 540 -5.12 -13.02 6.00
C GLY A 540 -4.49 -12.40 7.25
N ASN A 541 -5.19 -11.54 7.99
CA ASN A 541 -4.72 -11.06 9.28
C ASN A 541 -4.96 -12.13 10.35
N ARG A 542 -3.90 -12.51 11.06
CA ARG A 542 -3.92 -13.62 12.01
C ARG A 542 -3.50 -13.17 13.38
N VAL A 543 -4.13 -13.72 14.41
CA VAL A 543 -3.60 -13.74 15.77
C VAL A 543 -3.26 -15.18 16.13
N ASP A 544 -1.98 -15.44 16.26
CA ASP A 544 -1.45 -16.75 16.56
C ASP A 544 -0.74 -16.77 17.91
N ARG A 545 -0.86 -17.88 18.66
CA ARG A 545 -0.10 -18.14 19.87
C ARG A 545 1.10 -19.02 19.56
N TYR A 546 2.23 -18.62 20.09
CA TYR A 546 3.52 -19.34 20.06
C TYR A 546 3.99 -19.66 21.47
N ILE A 547 4.89 -20.62 21.58
CA ILE A 547 5.55 -20.99 22.84
C ILE A 547 7.04 -20.65 22.74
N TRP A 548 7.53 -19.83 23.66
CA TRP A 548 8.96 -19.56 23.82
C TRP A 548 9.64 -20.68 24.59
N ASN A 549 10.63 -21.34 24.00
CA ASN A 549 11.37 -22.44 24.58
C ASN A 549 12.78 -22.05 25.12
N GLY A 550 13.09 -20.72 25.12
CA GLY A 550 14.40 -20.18 25.48
C GLY A 550 15.31 -19.86 24.31
N THR A 551 15.05 -20.42 23.12
CA THR A 551 15.84 -20.20 21.89
C THR A 551 15.03 -19.82 20.68
N ALA A 552 13.80 -20.32 20.53
CA ALA A 552 12.92 -20.09 19.41
C ALA A 552 11.44 -20.02 19.84
N LEU A 553 10.62 -19.41 19.00
CA LEU A 553 9.17 -19.40 19.11
C LEU A 553 8.61 -20.54 18.25
N THR A 554 7.84 -21.45 18.85
CA THR A 554 7.16 -22.55 18.18
C THR A 554 5.67 -22.31 18.12
N PHE A 555 5.06 -22.50 16.93
CA PHE A 555 3.62 -22.34 16.75
C PHE A 555 2.83 -23.29 17.66
N ASP A 556 1.83 -22.77 18.37
CA ASP A 556 0.89 -23.55 19.16
C ASP A 556 -0.47 -23.62 18.49
N ARG A 557 -1.14 -22.49 18.26
CA ARG A 557 -2.46 -22.43 17.64
C ARG A 557 -2.79 -21.06 17.04
N ASN A 558 -3.73 -21.04 16.10
CA ASN A 558 -4.40 -19.83 15.66
C ASN A 558 -5.57 -19.50 16.61
N LEU A 559 -5.69 -18.26 17.06
CA LEU A 559 -6.80 -17.79 17.90
C LEU A 559 -7.95 -17.26 17.04
N ILE A 560 -7.62 -16.47 16.03
CA ILE A 560 -8.59 -15.84 15.13
C ILE A 560 -7.92 -15.44 13.82
N LYS A 561 -8.66 -15.51 12.74
CA LYS A 561 -8.34 -14.90 11.44
C LYS A 561 -9.27 -13.74 11.19
N LEU A 562 -8.73 -12.61 10.74
CA LEU A 562 -9.44 -11.37 10.48
C LEU A 562 -9.24 -10.95 9.02
N ARG A 563 -10.12 -10.12 8.52
CA ARG A 563 -10.07 -9.66 7.14
C ARG A 563 -8.78 -8.84 6.89
N ALA A 564 -8.05 -9.20 5.84
CA ALA A 564 -6.86 -8.48 5.37
C ALA A 564 -7.04 -7.96 3.95
N PHE A 565 -7.93 -8.55 3.18
CA PHE A 565 -8.17 -8.21 1.78
C PHE A 565 -9.56 -7.60 1.59
N GLN A 566 -9.62 -6.54 0.78
CA GLN A 566 -10.87 -5.91 0.38
C GLN A 566 -11.28 -6.40 -1.00
N GLN A 567 -12.51 -6.87 -1.12
CA GLN A 567 -13.12 -7.30 -2.38
C GLN A 567 -14.49 -6.63 -2.58
N ASP A 568 -14.59 -5.34 -2.31
CA ASP A 568 -15.83 -4.62 -2.58
C ASP A 568 -15.95 -4.39 -4.08
N ALA A 569 -17.14 -4.63 -4.64
CA ALA A 569 -17.39 -4.45 -6.05
C ALA A 569 -16.98 -3.06 -6.55
N GLY A 570 -16.15 -3.02 -7.59
CA GLY A 570 -15.72 -1.78 -8.24
C GLY A 570 -14.77 -0.90 -7.42
N GLN A 571 -14.16 -1.41 -6.33
CA GLN A 571 -13.18 -0.67 -5.53
C GLN A 571 -11.77 -1.26 -5.71
N PRO A 572 -10.72 -0.42 -5.76
CA PRO A 572 -9.35 -0.93 -5.84
C PRO A 572 -8.96 -1.68 -4.59
N SER A 573 -8.10 -2.69 -4.72
CA SER A 573 -7.50 -3.42 -3.61
C SER A 573 -6.72 -2.48 -2.70
N ARG A 574 -6.82 -2.67 -1.38
CA ARG A 574 -6.14 -1.87 -0.36
C ARG A 574 -5.53 -2.72 0.72
N ALA A 575 -4.53 -2.18 1.40
CA ALA A 575 -3.80 -2.83 2.46
C ALA A 575 -3.63 -1.93 3.70
N ASN A 576 -4.55 -1.00 3.91
CA ASN A 576 -4.53 -0.04 5.01
C ASN A 576 -5.56 -0.38 6.10
N HIS A 577 -5.44 0.26 7.25
CA HIS A 577 -6.30 0.13 8.44
C HIS A 577 -6.35 -1.30 9.00
N ASN A 578 -5.20 -1.97 9.08
CA ASN A 578 -5.12 -3.35 9.57
C ASN A 578 -5.06 -3.44 11.11
N GLY A 579 -4.87 -2.33 11.82
CA GLY A 579 -4.73 -2.34 13.27
C GLY A 579 -3.48 -3.11 13.71
N GLY A 580 -3.65 -4.13 14.56
CA GLY A 580 -2.59 -5.10 14.89
C GLY A 580 -2.08 -5.04 16.32
N VAL A 581 -2.49 -4.09 17.14
CA VAL A 581 -2.03 -4.02 18.54
C VAL A 581 -2.74 -5.06 19.40
N LEU A 582 -1.95 -5.78 20.18
CA LEU A 582 -2.36 -6.80 21.13
C LEU A 582 -2.04 -6.36 22.54
N ARG A 583 -2.97 -6.46 23.49
CA ARG A 583 -2.73 -6.21 24.93
C ARG A 583 -3.53 -7.16 25.79
N PHE A 584 -2.92 -7.66 26.89
CA PHE A 584 -3.67 -8.31 27.94
C PHE A 584 -4.21 -7.26 28.90
N GLY A 585 -5.53 -7.32 29.18
CA GLY A 585 -6.16 -6.49 30.18
C GLY A 585 -5.89 -6.97 31.62
N PRO A 586 -6.20 -6.13 32.61
CA PRO A 586 -6.10 -6.50 34.03
C PRO A 586 -7.02 -7.68 34.41
N ASP A 587 -8.01 -7.97 33.59
CA ASP A 587 -8.93 -9.12 33.68
C ASP A 587 -8.35 -10.41 33.08
N GLY A 588 -7.10 -10.37 32.57
CA GLY A 588 -6.43 -11.51 31.96
C GLY A 588 -6.96 -11.89 30.59
N LYS A 589 -7.78 -11.03 29.93
CA LYS A 589 -8.26 -11.26 28.57
C LYS A 589 -7.38 -10.58 27.54
N LEU A 590 -7.32 -11.15 26.33
CA LEU A 590 -6.59 -10.60 25.20
C LEU A 590 -7.49 -9.62 24.44
N TYR A 591 -7.03 -8.38 24.36
CA TYR A 591 -7.65 -7.33 23.55
C TYR A 591 -6.90 -7.14 22.25
N ILE A 592 -7.63 -6.96 21.14
CA ILE A 592 -7.10 -6.86 19.78
C ILE A 592 -7.82 -5.68 19.11
N ILE A 593 -7.07 -4.69 18.62
CA ILE A 593 -7.64 -3.63 17.81
C ILE A 593 -7.48 -3.93 16.32
N MET A 594 -8.55 -3.76 15.58
CA MET A 594 -8.62 -3.90 14.14
C MET A 594 -9.29 -2.65 13.56
N GLY A 595 -8.65 -1.99 12.59
CA GLY A 595 -9.24 -0.87 11.88
C GLY A 595 -10.34 -1.31 10.90
N ASP A 596 -10.94 -0.36 10.21
CA ASP A 596 -12.06 -0.60 9.29
C ASP A 596 -11.62 -1.25 7.96
N ASN A 597 -10.32 -1.49 7.79
CA ASN A 597 -9.68 -2.03 6.58
C ASN A 597 -10.01 -1.20 5.32
N GLY A 598 -10.29 0.12 5.50
CA GLY A 598 -10.79 1.01 4.46
C GLY A 598 -12.20 0.64 3.95
N ARG A 599 -12.97 -0.12 4.70
CA ARG A 599 -14.33 -0.56 4.36
C ARG A 599 -15.36 0.17 5.19
N ARG A 600 -16.62 0.05 4.75
CA ARG A 600 -17.81 0.37 5.53
C ARG A 600 -18.58 -0.92 5.81
N GLY A 601 -19.44 -0.90 6.78
CA GLY A 601 -20.30 -2.02 7.13
C GLY A 601 -21.17 -1.66 8.31
N LEU A 602 -22.02 -2.57 8.76
CA LEU A 602 -22.98 -2.33 9.84
C LEU A 602 -22.27 -1.91 11.13
N LEU A 603 -21.12 -2.49 11.43
CA LEU A 603 -20.32 -2.15 12.61
C LEU A 603 -19.56 -0.82 12.47
N GLN A 604 -19.69 -0.15 11.36
CA GLN A 604 -19.16 1.20 11.11
C GLN A 604 -20.26 2.28 11.20
N ASN A 605 -21.31 2.06 12.01
CA ASN A 605 -22.38 3.00 12.23
C ASN A 605 -23.21 3.34 10.98
N ILE A 606 -23.43 2.36 10.10
CA ILE A 606 -24.29 2.48 8.93
C ILE A 606 -25.56 1.67 9.14
N THR A 607 -26.72 2.31 9.17
CA THR A 607 -28.01 1.65 9.44
C THR A 607 -28.56 0.89 8.25
N SER A 608 -28.14 1.23 7.04
CA SER A 608 -28.51 0.55 5.80
C SER A 608 -27.40 0.73 4.80
N GLY A 609 -27.07 -0.25 3.99
CA GLY A 609 -25.94 -0.37 3.06
C GLY A 609 -25.24 0.84 2.48
N GLY A 610 -25.61 2.04 2.84
CA GLY A 610 -24.96 3.26 2.34
C GLY A 610 -25.01 3.37 0.81
N PRO A 611 -24.05 4.10 0.18
CA PRO A 611 -23.93 4.16 -1.27
C PRO A 611 -23.46 2.85 -1.92
N VAL A 612 -22.80 1.98 -1.17
CA VAL A 612 -22.35 0.66 -1.63
C VAL A 612 -23.22 -0.41 -0.96
N PRO A 613 -24.13 -1.06 -1.69
CA PRO A 613 -25.15 -1.96 -1.10
C PRO A 613 -24.58 -3.17 -0.38
N ASP A 614 -23.38 -3.59 -0.68
CA ASP A 614 -22.68 -4.76 -0.13
C ASP A 614 -21.94 -4.48 1.18
N ASP A 615 -21.99 -3.25 1.69
CA ASP A 615 -21.29 -2.88 2.94
C ASP A 615 -22.04 -3.25 4.22
N GLN A 616 -23.22 -3.83 4.12
CA GLN A 616 -23.88 -4.42 5.27
C GLN A 616 -23.33 -5.79 5.54
N PHE A 617 -22.86 -6.04 6.74
CA PHE A 617 -22.32 -7.33 7.13
C PHE A 617 -21.20 -7.87 6.21
N GLY A 618 -20.67 -7.05 5.31
CA GLY A 618 -19.44 -7.44 4.75
C GLY A 618 -19.32 -7.67 3.28
N GLY A 619 -20.12 -7.11 2.48
CA GLY A 619 -19.91 -7.13 1.06
C GLY A 619 -20.34 -8.45 0.40
N PRO A 620 -19.84 -8.73 -0.82
CA PRO A 620 -20.37 -9.85 -1.63
C PRO A 620 -20.05 -11.22 -1.05
N GLU A 621 -19.11 -11.35 -0.13
CA GLU A 621 -18.81 -12.62 0.52
C GLU A 621 -19.81 -12.90 1.65
N PRO A 622 -20.06 -14.18 1.94
CA PRO A 622 -21.04 -14.59 2.94
C PRO A 622 -20.63 -14.31 4.40
N ASP A 623 -19.50 -13.67 4.62
CA ASP A 623 -19.00 -13.31 5.94
C ASP A 623 -19.71 -12.06 6.46
N ASN A 624 -20.63 -12.26 7.35
CA ASN A 624 -21.39 -11.17 7.99
C ASN A 624 -20.74 -10.75 9.30
N ALA A 625 -20.83 -9.44 9.63
CA ALA A 625 -20.12 -8.83 10.76
C ALA A 625 -18.60 -9.06 10.66
N HIS A 626 -17.98 -8.50 9.65
CA HIS A 626 -16.58 -8.71 9.26
C HIS A 626 -15.50 -8.51 10.32
N LEU A 627 -15.81 -8.10 11.52
CA LEU A 627 -14.86 -7.80 12.56
C LEU A 627 -13.83 -6.74 12.13
N THR A 628 -14.29 -5.70 11.43
CA THR A 628 -13.52 -4.51 11.06
C THR A 628 -14.03 -3.29 11.83
N GLY A 629 -13.13 -2.33 12.12
CA GLY A 629 -13.47 -1.13 12.90
C GLY A 629 -13.85 -1.45 14.36
N ILE A 630 -13.09 -2.32 15.02
CA ILE A 630 -13.46 -2.92 16.32
C ILE A 630 -12.29 -3.07 17.28
N VAL A 631 -12.63 -3.23 18.56
CA VAL A 631 -11.77 -3.84 19.57
C VAL A 631 -12.40 -5.18 19.98
N LEU A 632 -11.67 -6.26 19.80
CA LEU A 632 -12.05 -7.59 20.27
C LEU A 632 -11.59 -7.82 21.69
N ARG A 633 -12.30 -8.67 22.45
CA ARG A 633 -11.88 -9.21 23.75
C ARG A 633 -12.09 -10.72 23.77
N LEU A 634 -11.00 -11.48 23.88
CA LEU A 634 -10.98 -12.94 23.80
C LEU A 634 -10.31 -13.53 25.05
N ASN A 635 -10.62 -14.79 25.36
CA ASN A 635 -9.80 -15.57 26.27
C ASN A 635 -8.42 -15.85 25.64
N ASP A 636 -7.47 -16.28 26.40
CA ASP A 636 -6.10 -16.60 25.98
C ASP A 636 -6.01 -17.78 25.00
N ASP A 637 -7.07 -18.57 24.87
CA ASP A 637 -7.21 -19.67 23.93
C ASP A 637 -7.99 -19.30 22.64
N GLY A 638 -8.44 -18.04 22.52
CA GLY A 638 -9.24 -17.52 21.40
C GLY A 638 -10.75 -17.68 21.56
N SER A 639 -11.22 -18.35 22.62
CA SER A 639 -12.65 -18.47 22.88
C SER A 639 -13.27 -17.14 23.31
N THR A 640 -14.58 -17.00 23.16
CA THR A 640 -15.32 -15.78 23.49
C THR A 640 -15.67 -15.75 24.99
N PRO A 641 -15.26 -14.72 25.76
CA PRO A 641 -15.70 -14.53 27.14
C PRO A 641 -17.21 -14.37 27.24
N SER A 642 -17.83 -15.02 28.22
CA SER A 642 -19.28 -14.96 28.44
C SER A 642 -19.78 -13.60 28.96
N ASP A 643 -18.87 -12.77 29.47
CA ASP A 643 -19.09 -11.44 30.04
C ASP A 643 -18.75 -10.31 29.06
N ASN A 644 -18.55 -10.59 27.76
CA ASN A 644 -18.42 -9.54 26.75
C ASN A 644 -19.71 -8.72 26.65
N PRO A 645 -19.64 -7.42 26.34
CA PRO A 645 -20.80 -6.51 26.38
C PRO A 645 -21.93 -6.95 25.45
N PHE A 646 -21.63 -7.65 24.36
CA PHE A 646 -22.60 -8.12 23.36
C PHE A 646 -22.86 -9.64 23.42
N SER A 647 -22.47 -10.32 24.50
CA SER A 647 -22.62 -11.77 24.68
C SER A 647 -24.09 -12.24 24.57
N ASN A 648 -25.02 -11.41 24.99
CA ASN A 648 -26.45 -11.71 25.03
C ASN A 648 -27.23 -11.04 23.89
N VAL A 649 -26.58 -10.47 22.89
CA VAL A 649 -27.28 -9.82 21.77
C VAL A 649 -28.01 -10.90 20.96
N VAL A 650 -29.34 -10.90 21.07
CA VAL A 650 -30.24 -11.68 20.23
C VAL A 650 -30.44 -10.89 18.94
N THR A 651 -29.89 -11.37 17.84
CA THR A 651 -30.01 -10.70 16.55
C THR A 651 -30.79 -11.61 15.60
N ALA A 652 -31.56 -11.02 14.70
CA ALA A 652 -32.13 -11.71 13.55
C ALA A 652 -31.03 -12.06 12.50
N LEU A 653 -29.77 -11.81 12.83
CA LEU A 653 -28.62 -12.02 11.96
C LEU A 653 -28.33 -13.51 11.82
N PRO A 654 -27.63 -13.90 10.74
CA PRO A 654 -27.06 -15.23 10.59
C PRO A 654 -26.22 -15.65 11.80
N SER A 655 -26.14 -16.94 12.08
CA SER A 655 -25.46 -17.50 13.26
C SER A 655 -23.97 -17.08 13.34
N GLU A 656 -23.31 -16.94 12.20
CA GLU A 656 -21.93 -16.49 12.09
C GLU A 656 -21.78 -15.04 12.52
N ALA A 657 -22.59 -14.13 12.01
CA ALA A 657 -22.59 -12.71 12.40
C ALA A 657 -22.87 -12.55 13.92
N ALA A 658 -23.82 -13.29 14.46
CA ALA A 658 -24.11 -13.30 15.89
C ALA A 658 -22.91 -13.79 16.71
N THR A 659 -22.20 -14.83 16.23
CA THR A 659 -20.97 -15.36 16.87
C THR A 659 -19.85 -14.33 16.85
N ASN A 660 -19.68 -13.61 15.77
CA ASN A 660 -18.65 -12.56 15.63
C ASN A 660 -18.96 -11.36 16.53
N ILE A 661 -20.20 -10.88 16.57
CA ILE A 661 -20.60 -9.76 17.44
C ILE A 661 -20.30 -10.05 18.91
N ARG A 662 -20.49 -11.29 19.37
CA ARG A 662 -20.18 -11.67 20.77
C ARG A 662 -18.69 -11.53 21.14
N LYS A 663 -17.78 -11.48 20.19
CA LYS A 663 -16.33 -11.29 20.43
C LYS A 663 -15.97 -9.81 20.62
N ILE A 664 -16.85 -8.89 20.24
CA ILE A 664 -16.61 -7.45 20.21
C ILE A 664 -16.70 -6.87 21.61
N PHE A 665 -15.72 -6.04 21.96
CA PHE A 665 -15.72 -5.21 23.16
C PHE A 665 -16.16 -3.78 22.86
N ALA A 666 -15.69 -3.23 21.73
CA ALA A 666 -15.99 -1.89 21.24
C ALA A 666 -15.98 -1.88 19.69
N TYR A 667 -16.65 -0.90 19.07
CA TYR A 667 -16.72 -0.74 17.63
C TYR A 667 -16.85 0.73 17.22
N GLY A 668 -16.95 0.99 15.91
CA GLY A 668 -16.97 2.36 15.38
C GLY A 668 -15.60 3.00 15.34
N VAL A 669 -14.54 2.18 15.12
CA VAL A 669 -13.15 2.58 15.03
C VAL A 669 -12.73 2.63 13.56
N ARG A 670 -12.02 3.69 13.14
CA ARG A 670 -11.46 3.80 11.78
C ARG A 670 -10.11 3.11 11.67
N ASN A 671 -9.08 3.65 12.34
CA ASN A 671 -7.70 3.17 12.21
C ASN A 671 -6.90 3.44 13.49
N GLY A 672 -6.83 2.44 14.36
CA GLY A 672 -6.10 2.51 15.63
C GLY A 672 -4.77 1.78 15.55
N PHE A 673 -3.68 2.49 15.87
CA PHE A 673 -2.31 1.95 15.98
C PHE A 673 -1.78 1.91 17.40
N GLY A 674 -2.55 2.34 18.38
CA GLY A 674 -2.16 2.38 19.78
C GLY A 674 -3.30 1.94 20.69
N MET A 675 -2.97 1.06 21.64
CA MET A 675 -3.89 0.57 22.67
C MET A 675 -3.09 0.25 23.93
N ALA A 676 -3.52 0.78 25.09
CA ALA A 676 -2.82 0.54 26.35
C ALA A 676 -3.80 0.58 27.53
N PHE A 677 -3.51 -0.20 28.56
CA PHE A 677 -4.22 -0.16 29.85
C PHE A 677 -3.50 0.76 30.83
N ASP A 678 -4.23 1.68 31.43
CA ASP A 678 -3.73 2.51 32.51
C ASP A 678 -3.37 1.64 33.72
N PRO A 679 -2.10 1.64 34.16
CA PRO A 679 -1.64 0.77 35.23
C PRO A 679 -2.22 1.11 36.61
N LEU A 680 -2.81 2.30 36.79
CA LEU A 680 -3.35 2.79 38.05
C LEU A 680 -4.87 2.62 38.19
N SER A 681 -5.61 2.73 37.08
CA SER A 681 -7.08 2.61 37.06
C SER A 681 -7.58 1.34 36.39
N GLY A 682 -6.78 0.72 35.52
CA GLY A 682 -7.20 -0.40 34.68
C GLY A 682 -8.06 0.01 33.48
N TYR A 683 -8.25 1.32 33.20
CA TYR A 683 -8.99 1.78 32.06
C TYR A 683 -8.24 1.52 30.76
N LEU A 684 -9.00 1.15 29.70
CA LEU A 684 -8.47 0.96 28.37
C LEU A 684 -8.47 2.30 27.60
N TRP A 685 -7.32 2.61 27.00
CA TRP A 685 -7.12 3.78 26.17
C TRP A 685 -6.69 3.35 24.78
N THR A 686 -7.22 4.03 23.75
CA THR A 686 -6.83 3.86 22.35
C THR A 686 -6.54 5.22 21.72
N GLN A 687 -5.73 5.20 20.69
CA GLN A 687 -5.64 6.30 19.73
C GLN A 687 -6.28 5.86 18.41
N GLU A 688 -6.73 6.84 17.64
CA GLU A 688 -7.37 6.62 16.36
C GLU A 688 -7.02 7.72 15.37
N ASN A 689 -6.76 7.33 14.11
CA ASN A 689 -6.46 8.28 13.04
C ASN A 689 -7.72 8.56 12.23
N GLY A 690 -8.08 9.85 12.12
CA GLY A 690 -9.08 10.36 11.20
C GLY A 690 -8.63 10.22 9.74
N ASP A 691 -9.47 10.67 8.80
CA ASP A 691 -9.05 10.71 7.37
C ASP A 691 -8.21 11.96 7.12
N ASP A 692 -8.82 13.12 7.24
CA ASP A 692 -8.16 14.41 7.14
C ASP A 692 -8.33 15.25 8.42
N ALA A 693 -9.36 14.92 9.21
CA ALA A 693 -9.76 15.63 10.42
C ALA A 693 -9.88 14.69 11.62
N PHE A 694 -9.66 15.26 12.79
CA PHE A 694 -9.96 14.70 14.10
C PHE A 694 -9.30 13.35 14.40
N ASP A 695 -7.96 13.33 14.48
CA ASP A 695 -7.29 12.24 15.19
C ASP A 695 -7.70 12.24 16.67
N GLU A 696 -7.89 11.06 17.26
CA GLU A 696 -8.54 10.92 18.55
C GLU A 696 -7.73 10.15 19.60
N MET A 697 -7.96 10.50 20.84
CA MET A 697 -7.59 9.73 22.02
C MET A 697 -8.85 9.32 22.77
N ASN A 698 -9.12 8.03 22.85
CA ASN A 698 -10.36 7.48 23.37
C ASN A 698 -10.16 6.69 24.67
N ARG A 699 -11.03 6.90 25.67
CA ARG A 699 -11.19 6.00 26.81
C ARG A 699 -12.28 4.98 26.49
N VAL A 700 -11.88 3.76 26.22
CA VAL A 700 -12.76 2.70 25.73
C VAL A 700 -13.40 1.94 26.88
N VAL A 701 -14.72 2.00 26.96
CA VAL A 701 -15.54 1.30 27.94
C VAL A 701 -16.23 0.09 27.30
N PRO A 702 -16.74 -0.89 28.08
CA PRO A 702 -17.54 -1.98 27.52
C PRO A 702 -18.74 -1.47 26.71
N GLY A 703 -18.91 -1.91 25.48
CA GLY A 703 -19.98 -1.44 24.59
C GLY A 703 -19.74 -0.09 23.93
N PHE A 704 -18.51 0.44 23.99
CA PHE A 704 -18.11 1.69 23.34
C PHE A 704 -18.41 1.65 21.84
N ASN A 705 -18.95 2.76 21.33
CA ASN A 705 -19.09 3.07 19.92
C ASN A 705 -18.41 4.41 19.64
N GLY A 706 -17.32 4.39 18.86
CA GLY A 706 -16.52 5.58 18.51
C GLY A 706 -17.18 6.50 17.48
N GLY A 707 -18.26 6.03 16.81
CA GLY A 707 -19.02 6.88 15.88
C GLY A 707 -18.62 6.78 14.42
N TRP A 708 -17.42 6.27 14.11
CA TRP A 708 -16.98 6.12 12.72
C TRP A 708 -17.99 5.23 11.95
N ILE A 709 -18.49 5.59 10.76
CA ILE A 709 -18.09 6.65 9.82
C ILE A 709 -18.95 7.93 9.96
N GLN A 710 -19.96 7.93 10.84
CA GLN A 710 -20.88 9.07 11.00
C GLN A 710 -20.25 10.24 11.72
N VAL A 711 -19.33 9.98 12.65
CA VAL A 711 -18.64 10.98 13.46
C VAL A 711 -17.15 10.65 13.51
N MET A 712 -16.33 11.70 13.47
CA MET A 712 -14.93 11.70 13.85
C MET A 712 -14.67 13.01 14.61
N GLY A 713 -13.98 12.94 15.74
CA GLY A 713 -13.88 14.06 16.68
C GLY A 713 -15.10 14.25 17.56
N PRO A 714 -15.12 15.30 18.38
CA PRO A 714 -16.27 15.59 19.25
C PRO A 714 -17.56 15.82 18.45
N LEU A 715 -18.64 15.19 18.87
CA LEU A 715 -19.93 15.28 18.21
C LEU A 715 -20.42 16.74 18.03
N ALA A 716 -20.06 17.62 18.96
CA ALA A 716 -20.38 19.03 18.87
C ALA A 716 -19.69 19.77 17.72
N ARG A 717 -18.62 19.18 17.13
CA ARG A 717 -17.84 19.76 16.03
C ARG A 717 -18.03 19.03 14.68
N ILE A 718 -19.18 18.36 14.52
CA ILE A 718 -19.47 17.55 13.31
C ILE A 718 -19.49 18.38 12.01
N ASP A 719 -19.86 19.65 12.10
CA ASP A 719 -19.81 20.60 10.98
C ASP A 719 -18.37 20.88 10.52
N GLN A 720 -17.42 20.95 11.47
CA GLN A 720 -16.01 21.10 11.16
C GLN A 720 -15.45 19.83 10.52
N PHE A 721 -15.80 18.66 11.05
CA PHE A 721 -15.49 17.37 10.45
C PHE A 721 -15.94 17.34 8.98
N LYS A 722 -17.20 17.60 8.71
CA LYS A 722 -17.75 17.65 7.35
C LYS A 722 -17.02 18.66 6.47
N SER A 723 -16.73 19.85 6.98
CA SER A 723 -16.06 20.92 6.24
C SER A 723 -14.64 20.54 5.84
N ILE A 724 -13.85 19.99 6.77
CA ILE A 724 -12.46 19.60 6.52
C ILE A 724 -12.42 18.47 5.51
N GLU A 725 -13.20 17.41 5.70
CA GLU A 725 -13.22 16.27 4.78
C GLU A 725 -13.70 16.66 3.37
N SER A 726 -14.64 17.62 3.27
CA SER A 726 -15.06 18.16 1.96
C SER A 726 -13.97 18.96 1.25
N THR A 727 -13.02 19.51 2.00
CA THR A 727 -11.93 20.33 1.45
C THR A 727 -10.76 19.47 0.97
N TYR A 728 -10.33 18.48 1.78
CA TYR A 728 -9.12 17.68 1.51
C TYR A 728 -9.41 16.41 0.71
N GLY A 729 -10.47 15.70 1.04
CA GLY A 729 -10.81 14.40 0.45
C GLY A 729 -11.50 14.47 -0.92
N ALA A 730 -11.41 15.59 -1.65
CA ALA A 730 -12.18 15.81 -2.89
C ALA A 730 -13.67 15.51 -2.72
N GLY A 731 -14.19 15.72 -1.51
CA GLY A 731 -15.58 15.45 -1.15
C GLY A 731 -15.91 13.98 -0.88
N ASN A 732 -14.91 13.12 -0.65
CA ASN A 732 -15.12 11.71 -0.38
C ASN A 732 -14.24 11.21 0.78
N LEU A 733 -14.85 10.56 1.76
CA LEU A 733 -14.17 9.76 2.77
C LEU A 733 -13.77 8.39 2.21
N GLN A 734 -12.79 7.78 2.83
CA GLN A 734 -12.35 6.43 2.43
C GLN A 734 -12.02 6.35 0.94
N GLN A 735 -11.40 7.39 0.41
CA GLN A 735 -10.92 7.43 -0.98
C GLN A 735 -12.01 6.99 -1.97
N LEU A 736 -13.11 7.73 -2.01
CA LEU A 736 -14.26 7.59 -2.92
C LEU A 736 -15.37 6.63 -2.45
N ARG A 737 -15.25 5.97 -1.31
CA ARG A 737 -16.30 5.04 -0.84
C ARG A 737 -17.49 5.69 -0.16
N TRP A 738 -17.27 6.83 0.49
CA TRP A 738 -18.30 7.53 1.25
C TRP A 738 -18.28 9.02 0.93
N PRO A 739 -19.27 9.54 0.18
CA PRO A 739 -19.36 10.96 -0.10
C PRO A 739 -19.53 11.76 1.19
N THR A 740 -18.78 12.84 1.36
CA THR A 740 -18.86 13.71 2.52
C THR A 740 -20.24 14.37 2.67
N SER A 741 -21.03 14.42 1.57
CA SER A 741 -22.45 14.81 1.64
C SER A 741 -23.29 13.92 2.56
N ASN A 742 -22.83 12.68 2.83
CA ASN A 742 -23.50 11.75 3.75
C ASN A 742 -23.13 11.96 5.22
N ILE A 743 -22.10 12.77 5.53
CA ILE A 743 -21.83 13.19 6.90
C ILE A 743 -23.03 14.06 7.37
N ALA A 744 -23.49 13.84 8.57
CA ALA A 744 -24.59 14.59 9.14
C ALA A 744 -24.26 16.09 9.28
N ASP A 745 -25.29 16.93 9.20
CA ASP A 745 -25.12 18.39 9.35
C ASP A 745 -25.26 18.84 10.82
N THR A 746 -25.76 17.96 11.68
CA THR A 746 -26.00 18.28 13.10
C THR A 746 -25.70 17.07 13.99
N PRO A 747 -25.34 17.27 15.25
CA PRO A 747 -25.16 16.21 16.23
C PRO A 747 -26.38 15.26 16.34
N GLN A 748 -27.57 15.78 16.29
CA GLN A 748 -28.83 15.00 16.38
C GLN A 748 -29.00 14.08 15.17
N GLN A 749 -28.66 14.56 13.97
CA GLN A 749 -28.71 13.75 12.76
C GLN A 749 -27.65 12.64 12.81
N ALA A 750 -26.45 12.92 13.30
CA ALA A 750 -25.39 11.93 13.43
C ALA A 750 -25.83 10.80 14.37
N LEU A 751 -26.30 11.13 15.55
CA LEU A 751 -26.81 10.15 16.52
C LEU A 751 -27.97 9.31 15.95
N ALA A 752 -28.87 9.93 15.19
CA ALA A 752 -30.01 9.23 14.57
C ALA A 752 -29.56 8.26 13.44
N ARG A 753 -28.42 8.49 12.84
CA ARG A 753 -27.85 7.65 11.76
C ARG A 753 -26.90 6.57 12.26
N MET A 754 -26.43 6.68 13.51
CA MET A 754 -25.53 5.67 14.07
C MET A 754 -26.21 4.31 14.20
N PHE A 755 -25.48 3.28 13.83
CA PHE A 755 -25.85 1.91 14.13
C PHE A 755 -25.51 1.58 15.59
N MET A 756 -26.53 1.23 16.37
CA MET A 756 -26.38 0.94 17.79
C MET A 756 -26.77 -0.51 18.07
N LEU A 757 -25.77 -1.34 18.42
CA LEU A 757 -26.04 -2.64 19.02
C LEU A 757 -26.73 -2.47 20.38
N ALA A 758 -27.58 -3.42 20.74
CA ALA A 758 -28.23 -3.39 22.05
C ALA A 758 -27.18 -3.43 23.17
N GLY A 759 -27.15 -2.38 24.00
CA GLY A 759 -26.13 -2.19 25.03
C GLY A 759 -24.91 -1.38 24.62
N ALA A 760 -24.83 -0.95 23.36
CA ALA A 760 -23.79 -0.01 22.91
C ALA A 760 -24.09 1.42 23.41
N GLN A 761 -23.00 2.20 23.55
CA GLN A 761 -23.07 3.62 23.88
C GLN A 761 -22.05 4.40 23.05
N TYR A 762 -22.48 5.48 22.41
CA TYR A 762 -21.59 6.44 21.81
C TYR A 762 -20.86 7.23 22.90
N VAL A 763 -19.57 7.44 22.73
CA VAL A 763 -18.74 8.22 23.67
C VAL A 763 -17.84 9.13 22.83
N ASP A 764 -17.90 10.44 23.13
CA ASP A 764 -16.98 11.43 22.56
C ASP A 764 -15.53 11.12 22.94
N PRO A 765 -14.56 11.47 22.09
CA PRO A 765 -13.14 11.34 22.42
C PRO A 765 -12.75 12.20 23.62
N GLU A 766 -11.78 11.72 24.38
CA GLU A 766 -11.23 12.46 25.53
C GLU A 766 -10.27 13.57 25.09
N PHE A 767 -9.74 13.48 23.85
CA PHE A 767 -8.93 14.52 23.21
C PHE A 767 -8.90 14.30 21.70
N SER A 768 -8.83 15.40 20.93
CA SER A 768 -8.69 15.35 19.48
C SER A 768 -7.76 16.45 18.97
N TRP A 769 -7.10 16.18 17.85
CA TRP A 769 -6.49 17.19 17.00
C TRP A 769 -7.43 17.49 15.84
N LYS A 770 -7.75 18.74 15.60
CA LYS A 770 -8.71 19.17 14.57
C LYS A 770 -8.32 18.76 13.15
N TYR A 771 -7.04 18.93 12.79
CA TYR A 771 -6.47 18.37 11.58
C TYR A 771 -5.55 17.20 11.95
N ALA A 772 -5.47 16.19 11.09
CA ALA A 772 -4.71 14.97 11.33
C ALA A 772 -3.24 15.23 11.67
N THR A 773 -2.76 14.64 12.77
CA THR A 773 -1.35 14.64 13.23
C THR A 773 -0.72 13.27 13.16
N ALA A 774 -1.50 12.26 12.77
CA ALA A 774 -1.13 10.85 12.66
C ALA A 774 -0.47 10.29 13.94
N PRO A 775 -1.19 10.27 15.08
CA PRO A 775 -0.74 9.55 16.27
C PRO A 775 -0.60 8.06 15.97
N ALA A 776 0.36 7.40 16.62
CA ALA A 776 0.67 6.00 16.38
C ALA A 776 0.70 5.20 17.70
N GLY A 777 1.87 4.79 18.20
CA GLY A 777 1.97 4.04 19.44
C GLY A 777 1.62 4.86 20.68
N ILE A 778 0.98 4.21 21.66
CA ILE A 778 0.73 4.78 22.98
C ILE A 778 1.23 3.85 24.08
N GLY A 779 1.71 4.44 25.18
CA GLY A 779 2.16 3.65 26.33
C GLY A 779 2.14 4.43 27.62
N PHE A 780 1.79 3.76 28.71
CA PHE A 780 1.83 4.36 30.05
C PHE A 780 3.21 4.23 30.70
N VAL A 781 3.63 5.28 31.39
CA VAL A 781 4.80 5.24 32.26
C VAL A 781 4.44 4.44 33.50
N LYS A 782 5.07 3.26 33.66
CA LYS A 782 4.85 2.35 34.79
C LYS A 782 6.00 2.50 35.80
N GLY A 783 5.68 2.83 37.05
CA GLY A 783 6.72 3.01 38.11
C GLY A 783 7.48 4.34 37.98
N ARG A 784 8.62 4.43 38.65
CA ARG A 784 9.32 5.70 38.90
C ARG A 784 10.67 5.84 38.21
N GLY A 785 10.94 5.05 37.17
CA GLY A 785 12.23 5.10 36.45
C GLY A 785 12.53 6.43 35.79
N LEU A 786 11.50 7.12 35.28
CA LEU A 786 11.63 8.49 34.77
C LEU A 786 11.54 9.57 35.87
N GLY A 787 11.16 9.21 37.08
CA GLY A 787 10.83 10.10 38.17
C GLY A 787 9.35 10.05 38.59
N PRO A 788 9.02 10.33 39.86
CA PRO A 788 7.65 10.18 40.38
C PRO A 788 6.61 11.09 39.71
N GLN A 789 7.05 12.18 39.07
CA GLN A 789 6.19 13.14 38.37
C GLN A 789 5.66 12.62 37.02
N TYR A 790 6.19 11.49 36.54
CA TYR A 790 5.78 10.87 35.26
C TYR A 790 4.96 9.60 35.46
N GLU A 791 4.93 9.05 36.69
CA GLU A 791 4.24 7.80 36.99
C GLU A 791 2.76 7.85 36.61
N GLY A 792 2.32 6.95 35.75
CA GLY A 792 0.95 6.87 35.28
C GLY A 792 0.58 7.85 34.16
N ASP A 793 1.49 8.67 33.64
CA ASP A 793 1.22 9.49 32.48
C ASP A 793 1.21 8.64 31.21
N LEU A 794 0.42 9.08 30.22
CA LEU A 794 0.35 8.46 28.91
C LEU A 794 1.28 9.18 27.92
N LEU A 795 2.12 8.44 27.24
CA LEU A 795 2.94 8.93 26.14
C LEU A 795 2.31 8.51 24.82
N VAL A 796 2.32 9.43 23.85
CA VAL A 796 1.76 9.22 22.50
C VAL A 796 2.79 9.62 21.47
N GLY A 797 3.16 8.71 20.59
CA GLY A 797 3.98 8.99 19.43
C GLY A 797 3.11 9.49 18.27
N ALA A 798 3.57 10.52 17.56
CA ALA A 798 2.91 11.01 16.36
C ALA A 798 3.91 11.20 15.23
N SER A 799 3.48 10.93 14.02
CA SER A 799 4.33 11.06 12.84
C SER A 799 4.35 12.50 12.29
N ARG A 800 5.04 12.71 11.18
CA ARG A 800 5.04 13.95 10.41
C ARG A 800 5.00 13.60 8.92
N THR A 801 4.65 14.57 8.06
CA THR A 801 4.40 14.43 6.61
C THR A 801 5.37 13.53 5.84
N THR A 802 6.62 13.41 6.29
CA THR A 802 7.67 12.65 5.59
C THR A 802 8.08 11.38 6.33
N LEU A 803 7.28 10.91 7.29
CA LEU A 803 7.63 9.81 8.22
C LEU A 803 8.90 10.09 9.04
N LEU A 804 9.37 11.35 9.05
CA LEU A 804 10.55 11.81 9.76
C LEU A 804 10.14 12.82 10.84
N ASN A 805 11.04 13.09 11.78
CA ASN A 805 10.88 14.13 12.79
C ASN A 805 9.63 13.98 13.67
N GLY A 806 9.14 12.80 13.90
CA GLY A 806 7.95 12.53 14.72
C GLY A 806 8.06 13.11 16.14
N PHE A 807 6.91 13.28 16.78
CA PHE A 807 6.79 13.89 18.11
C PHE A 807 6.43 12.87 19.16
N LEU A 808 6.82 13.14 20.41
CA LEU A 808 6.35 12.41 21.57
C LEU A 808 5.56 13.37 22.44
N PHE A 809 4.26 13.13 22.61
CA PHE A 809 3.35 13.88 23.48
C PHE A 809 3.22 13.20 24.83
N ARG A 810 2.94 13.99 25.87
CA ARG A 810 2.68 13.54 27.24
C ARG A 810 1.32 14.04 27.70
N PHE A 811 0.47 13.13 28.11
CA PHE A 811 -0.85 13.41 28.69
C PHE A 811 -0.86 13.07 30.17
N LYS A 812 -1.27 14.02 30.98
CA LYS A 812 -1.54 13.84 32.41
C LYS A 812 -3.03 13.59 32.64
N PHE A 813 -3.37 13.05 33.78
CA PHE A 813 -4.73 12.66 34.10
C PHE A 813 -5.31 13.45 35.27
N THR A 814 -6.62 13.61 35.28
CA THR A 814 -7.40 14.01 36.48
C THR A 814 -7.28 12.96 37.58
N ALA A 815 -7.62 13.32 38.81
CA ALA A 815 -7.47 12.42 39.97
C ALA A 815 -8.25 11.09 39.84
N ASN A 816 -9.40 11.11 39.14
CA ASN A 816 -10.22 9.91 38.86
C ASN A 816 -9.75 9.13 37.64
N ARG A 817 -8.74 9.65 36.92
CA ARG A 817 -8.14 9.08 35.70
C ARG A 817 -9.11 8.80 34.56
N GLN A 818 -10.24 9.46 34.55
CA GLN A 818 -11.23 9.32 33.49
C GLN A 818 -11.04 10.34 32.36
N HIS A 819 -10.32 11.42 32.64
CA HIS A 819 -10.10 12.54 31.71
C HIS A 819 -8.64 12.97 31.74
N PHE A 820 -8.18 13.58 30.68
CA PHE A 820 -6.89 14.27 30.65
C PHE A 820 -6.96 15.57 31.48
N ALA A 821 -5.83 15.95 32.02
CA ALA A 821 -5.65 17.18 32.79
C ALA A 821 -4.72 18.13 32.03
N PHE A 822 -5.24 19.23 31.53
CA PHE A 822 -4.47 20.24 30.81
C PHE A 822 -4.14 21.42 31.71
N THR A 823 -2.95 22.00 31.51
CA THR A 823 -2.54 23.27 32.11
C THR A 823 -2.60 24.42 31.10
N ASP A 824 -2.68 24.11 29.83
CA ASP A 824 -2.89 25.05 28.74
C ASP A 824 -4.39 25.27 28.56
N SER A 825 -4.84 26.52 28.75
CA SER A 825 -6.26 26.85 28.68
C SER A 825 -6.88 26.71 27.29
N ARG A 826 -6.05 26.67 26.25
CA ARG A 826 -6.51 26.42 24.89
C ARG A 826 -7.04 25.00 24.70
N LEU A 827 -6.61 24.06 25.55
CA LEU A 827 -7.00 22.65 25.50
C LEU A 827 -8.17 22.30 26.46
N GLU A 828 -8.80 23.30 27.11
CA GLU A 828 -9.90 23.05 28.05
C GLU A 828 -11.12 22.37 27.41
N ASP A 829 -11.36 22.61 26.11
CA ASP A 829 -12.41 21.97 25.33
C ASP A 829 -12.01 20.61 24.76
N ARG A 830 -10.79 20.12 25.06
CA ARG A 830 -10.22 18.83 24.64
C ARG A 830 -9.96 18.71 23.15
N VAL A 831 -9.82 19.82 22.44
CA VAL A 831 -9.41 19.86 21.04
C VAL A 831 -8.21 20.77 20.89
N ALA A 832 -7.18 20.28 20.22
CA ALA A 832 -6.13 21.16 19.71
C ALA A 832 -6.59 21.69 18.36
N ASP A 833 -6.88 22.99 18.30
CA ASP A 833 -7.29 23.69 17.08
C ASP A 833 -6.05 24.02 16.20
N ASN A 834 -5.29 22.98 15.81
CA ASN A 834 -4.17 23.12 14.91
C ASN A 834 -4.63 23.67 13.55
N VAL A 835 -3.71 24.32 12.82
CA VAL A 835 -4.08 25.15 11.65
C VAL A 835 -4.00 24.38 10.32
N ASP A 836 -3.33 23.22 10.30
CA ASP A 836 -3.19 22.35 9.13
C ASP A 836 -2.76 20.96 9.58
N LYS A 837 -2.79 19.97 8.67
CA LYS A 837 -2.30 18.63 8.93
C LYS A 837 -0.85 18.64 9.40
N PHE A 838 -0.55 17.79 10.41
CA PHE A 838 0.76 17.63 11.04
C PHE A 838 1.30 18.91 11.72
N ASP A 839 0.49 19.94 11.85
CA ASP A 839 0.79 21.11 12.67
C ASP A 839 0.52 20.82 14.15
N GLN A 840 1.24 21.50 15.05
CA GLN A 840 1.19 21.28 16.48
C GLN A 840 0.62 22.45 17.28
N THR A 841 0.10 23.45 16.60
CA THR A 841 -0.52 24.60 17.27
C THR A 841 -1.52 24.08 18.29
N GLU A 842 -1.48 24.66 19.48
CA GLU A 842 -2.20 24.31 20.71
C GLU A 842 -1.76 23.01 21.40
N SER A 843 -1.17 22.03 20.69
CA SER A 843 -0.63 20.82 21.31
C SER A 843 0.86 20.88 21.61
N GLU A 844 1.55 21.98 21.31
CA GLU A 844 2.98 22.16 21.58
C GLU A 844 3.34 22.06 23.06
N SER A 845 2.42 22.39 23.96
CA SER A 845 2.59 22.25 25.42
C SER A 845 2.62 20.81 25.90
N LEU A 846 2.14 19.86 25.08
CA LEU A 846 2.17 18.44 25.36
C LEU A 846 3.44 17.75 24.88
N VAL A 847 4.24 18.40 24.01
CA VAL A 847 5.44 17.80 23.41
C VAL A 847 6.55 17.69 24.43
N ILE A 848 7.04 16.45 24.70
CA ILE A 848 8.18 16.19 25.56
C ILE A 848 9.40 15.66 24.79
N GLY A 849 9.24 15.28 23.52
CA GLY A 849 10.33 14.80 22.68
C GLY A 849 10.07 15.05 21.20
N ARG A 850 11.15 15.09 20.41
CA ARG A 850 11.15 15.36 18.97
C ARG A 850 12.04 14.38 18.25
N ASP A 851 11.82 14.23 16.95
CA ASP A 851 12.63 13.43 16.02
C ASP A 851 12.61 11.93 16.27
N PHE A 852 11.54 11.41 16.92
CA PHE A 852 11.34 9.99 17.18
C PHE A 852 10.92 9.19 15.92
N GLY A 853 10.68 9.83 14.80
CA GLY A 853 10.10 9.19 13.62
C GLY A 853 8.65 8.75 13.88
N VAL A 854 8.22 7.68 13.23
CA VAL A 854 6.93 7.03 13.51
C VAL A 854 7.11 6.12 14.71
N ALA A 855 6.73 6.60 15.90
CA ALA A 855 6.78 5.81 17.13
C ALA A 855 5.57 4.86 17.18
N THR A 856 5.80 3.57 16.86
CA THR A 856 4.74 2.56 16.73
C THR A 856 4.40 1.81 18.00
N ASP A 857 5.32 1.78 18.96
CA ASP A 857 5.09 1.16 20.26
C ASP A 857 5.87 1.87 21.35
N ILE A 858 5.27 1.96 22.53
CA ILE A 858 5.84 2.63 23.70
C ILE A 858 5.62 1.72 24.92
N GLU A 859 6.70 1.18 25.47
CA GLU A 859 6.63 0.26 26.60
C GLU A 859 7.55 0.67 27.74
N THR A 860 7.07 0.52 28.96
CA THR A 860 7.92 0.67 30.15
C THR A 860 8.63 -0.63 30.44
N ALA A 861 9.95 -0.58 30.45
CA ALA A 861 10.82 -1.70 30.79
C ALA A 861 10.75 -2.06 32.29
N PRO A 862 11.19 -3.26 32.69
CA PRO A 862 11.25 -3.66 34.11
C PRO A 862 12.09 -2.76 35.01
N ASN A 863 13.04 -2.01 34.45
CA ASN A 863 13.84 -0.99 35.19
C ASN A 863 13.10 0.34 35.36
N GLY A 864 11.89 0.50 34.79
CA GLY A 864 11.07 1.70 34.85
C GLY A 864 11.39 2.76 33.77
N ASN A 865 12.40 2.55 32.93
CA ASN A 865 12.66 3.40 31.77
C ASN A 865 11.66 3.12 30.67
N VAL A 866 11.43 4.09 29.77
CA VAL A 866 10.48 3.95 28.67
C VAL A 866 11.23 3.67 27.37
N TYR A 867 10.78 2.66 26.64
CA TYR A 867 11.31 2.29 25.34
C TYR A 867 10.31 2.69 24.26
N VAL A 868 10.84 3.29 23.19
CA VAL A 868 10.05 3.75 22.02
C VAL A 868 10.56 3.02 20.79
N VAL A 869 9.68 2.32 20.11
CA VAL A 869 9.96 1.67 18.82
C VAL A 869 9.70 2.67 17.72
N SER A 870 10.69 2.95 16.89
CA SER A 870 10.58 3.85 15.74
C SER A 870 10.65 3.07 14.43
N LEU A 871 9.51 2.95 13.76
CA LEU A 871 9.38 2.27 12.47
C LEU A 871 10.26 2.93 11.39
N SER A 872 10.14 4.25 11.24
CA SER A 872 10.84 4.98 10.18
C SER A 872 12.33 5.16 10.43
N ASN A 873 12.77 5.19 11.70
CA ASN A 873 14.19 5.28 12.04
C ASN A 873 14.88 3.91 12.14
N GLY A 874 14.12 2.82 12.05
CA GLY A 874 14.65 1.46 12.17
C GLY A 874 15.33 1.21 13.52
N ALA A 875 14.81 1.78 14.60
CA ALA A 875 15.49 1.82 15.88
C ALA A 875 14.55 1.64 17.08
N VAL A 876 15.15 1.28 18.22
CA VAL A 876 14.51 1.33 19.53
C VAL A 876 15.30 2.32 20.39
N TYR A 877 14.58 3.24 21.03
CA TYR A 877 15.13 4.28 21.89
C TYR A 877 14.75 4.02 23.36
N GLU A 878 15.65 4.36 24.28
CA GLU A 878 15.40 4.35 25.72
C GLU A 878 15.33 5.79 26.23
N ILE A 879 14.21 6.16 26.87
CA ILE A 879 14.03 7.40 27.61
C ILE A 879 14.23 7.10 29.09
N LYS A 880 15.07 7.89 29.76
CA LYS A 880 15.38 7.76 31.16
C LYS A 880 15.58 9.12 31.83
N SER A 881 15.51 9.14 33.14
CA SER A 881 15.82 10.33 33.92
C SER A 881 17.26 10.78 33.65
N LYS A 882 17.47 12.08 33.44
CA LYS A 882 18.80 12.68 33.39
C LYS A 882 19.40 12.63 34.80
N PRO A 883 20.62 12.13 34.98
CA PRO A 883 21.20 12.09 36.29
C PRO A 883 21.49 13.50 36.84
N ALA A 884 21.26 13.70 38.14
CA ALA A 884 21.72 14.91 38.79
C ALA A 884 23.26 14.98 38.76
N MET A 885 23.80 16.18 38.53
CA MET A 885 25.25 16.37 38.50
C MET A 885 25.79 16.65 39.93
N LEU A 886 26.75 15.84 40.35
CA LEU A 886 27.42 16.00 41.60
C LEU A 886 28.81 16.66 41.41
N PHE A 887 28.97 17.84 41.94
CA PHE A 887 30.28 18.50 42.00
C PHE A 887 30.84 18.37 43.41
N THR A 888 32.11 18.11 43.52
CA THR A 888 32.85 18.06 44.78
C THR A 888 34.01 18.99 44.75
N ALA A 889 34.23 19.73 45.82
CA ALA A 889 35.38 20.60 45.98
C ALA A 889 36.04 20.31 47.36
N THR A 890 37.34 20.22 47.34
CA THR A 890 38.12 20.19 48.57
C THR A 890 38.44 21.60 49.02
N LEU A 891 38.04 21.97 50.20
CA LEU A 891 38.25 23.29 50.78
C LEU A 891 39.48 23.27 51.67
N THR A 892 40.35 24.26 51.57
CA THR A 892 41.57 24.43 52.39
C THR A 892 41.64 25.84 52.88
N GLY A 893 42.38 26.07 53.99
CA GLY A 893 42.59 27.43 54.56
C GLY A 893 43.21 28.43 53.58
N ALA A 894 43.95 27.96 52.57
CA ALA A 894 44.52 28.78 51.51
C ALA A 894 43.49 29.37 50.53
N GLN A 895 42.27 28.83 50.48
CA GLN A 895 41.17 29.29 49.63
C GLN A 895 40.23 30.29 50.32
N GLU A 896 40.45 30.55 51.62
CA GLU A 896 39.69 31.56 52.36
C GLU A 896 40.10 32.97 51.97
N THR A 897 39.20 33.90 52.14
CA THR A 897 39.49 35.31 51.87
C THR A 897 39.24 36.14 53.13
N PRO A 898 40.32 36.66 53.79
CA PRO A 898 41.74 36.45 53.43
C PRO A 898 42.20 35.02 53.70
N ALA A 899 43.19 34.56 52.91
CA ALA A 899 43.79 33.23 53.07
C ALA A 899 44.42 33.10 54.47
N ASN A 900 44.24 31.92 55.14
CA ASN A 900 44.80 31.61 56.40
C ASN A 900 45.65 30.32 56.35
N ASN A 901 46.49 30.10 57.36
CA ASN A 901 47.41 28.97 57.43
C ASN A 901 46.80 27.74 58.13
N SER A 902 45.50 27.66 58.16
CA SER A 902 44.84 26.50 58.72
C SER A 902 45.21 25.22 57.96
N THR A 903 45.57 24.13 58.69
CA THR A 903 45.80 22.80 58.11
C THR A 903 44.49 22.03 57.95
N GLY A 904 43.36 22.60 58.40
CA GLY A 904 42.06 21.99 58.24
C GLY A 904 41.67 21.89 56.77
N THR A 905 41.09 20.76 56.40
CA THR A 905 40.48 20.53 55.07
C THR A 905 39.03 20.15 55.26
N GLY A 906 38.19 20.67 54.36
CA GLY A 906 36.76 20.32 54.26
C GLY A 906 36.42 19.81 52.86
N THR A 907 35.28 19.17 52.70
CA THR A 907 34.74 18.84 51.41
C THR A 907 33.37 19.50 51.28
N ALA A 908 33.16 20.28 50.20
CA ALA A 908 31.85 20.74 49.86
C ALA A 908 31.29 19.94 48.68
N THR A 909 30.03 19.62 48.74
CA THR A 909 29.34 18.98 47.61
C THR A 909 28.23 19.88 47.12
N LEU A 910 28.09 19.95 45.79
CA LEU A 910 27.00 20.60 45.08
C LEU A 910 26.29 19.59 44.21
N LEU A 911 25.03 19.31 44.53
CA LEU A 911 24.15 18.50 43.71
C LEU A 911 23.25 19.41 42.90
N LEU A 912 23.51 19.49 41.59
CA LEU A 912 22.71 20.24 40.65
C LEU A 912 21.57 19.36 40.14
N SER A 913 20.34 19.92 40.13
CA SER A 913 19.16 19.20 39.59
C SER A 913 19.35 18.85 38.11
N PRO A 914 18.67 17.81 37.58
CA PRO A 914 18.78 17.42 36.19
C PRO A 914 18.47 18.53 35.18
N ASP A 915 17.53 19.42 35.50
CA ASP A 915 17.15 20.61 34.71
C ASP A 915 18.06 21.82 34.94
N GLU A 916 19.10 21.68 35.80
CA GLU A 916 20.08 22.73 36.11
C GLU A 916 19.49 24.00 36.78
N THR A 917 18.21 23.91 37.23
CA THR A 917 17.51 25.06 37.83
C THR A 917 17.69 25.18 39.34
N THR A 918 18.04 24.10 40.02
CA THR A 918 18.22 24.07 41.46
C THR A 918 19.53 23.41 41.86
N ALA A 919 20.15 23.90 42.90
CA ALA A 919 21.38 23.35 43.45
C ALA A 919 21.25 23.16 44.97
N ARG A 920 21.67 21.99 45.45
CA ARG A 920 21.77 21.67 46.88
C ARG A 920 23.24 21.62 47.27
N VAL A 921 23.65 22.43 48.25
CA VAL A 921 25.02 22.46 48.79
C VAL A 921 25.04 21.78 50.12
N SER A 922 26.01 20.92 50.38
CA SER A 922 26.25 20.26 51.67
C SER A 922 27.74 20.17 51.98
#